data_32601aedd89f09b55d34da2b6faa4d85
#
_entry.id   32601aedd89f09b55d34da2b6faa4d85
#
_cell.length_a   1.000
_cell.length_b   1.000
_cell.length_c   1.000
_cell.angle_alpha   90.00
_cell.angle_beta   90.00
_cell.angle_gamma   90.00
#
_symmetry.space_group_name_H-M   'P 1'
#
loop_
_entity.id
_entity.type
_entity.pdbx_description
1 polymer ?
#
loop_
_entity_poly.entity_id
_entity_poly.type
_entity_poly.pdbx_seq_one_letter_code
_entity_poly.pdbx_strand_id
1 'polypeptide(L)'
;MRKLTTFLLLLAMLIPTAGAQSTDIFKKKKKKNSKTEAVDKAKADSIAKAKKSPFQPYASVITGKAKTMNGFFKVHCIEGKYFFEIPDSLFGRDILIVNRIVKAPVDKQKRKAGYPGDHISDEVIRFELGRDNKLFIRQISYLEHSTDTLNSNVQPIVATFPLKTMRKDSLTKNYVIEMTDFIRRDNDMFSFSNYAKDNIGATSMISDASYIDTLKAFPQNIEIRTVRTFQRKPPMGSALEKMIAQYYNSTGPMTYELNSSMLLLPKEPMKPRLYDPRVGYFAVGYKDFDGNPHGMKYKANITRWRLEPKDEDKERYLRGELVEPKKPIVIYIDPATPKKWVPYLIQGVNDWQKAFEKAGFKNAIIGKEAPTDDPTWSLEDARHSAIVYKPSDIPNASGPHVHDPRSGEILETHINWYHNVMLLLYNWYIVQAGAIDPGARKPQFDDELMGELIRFVSSHEVGHTLGLRHNFGSSATVPVEKLRDKAWVEANGHTPSIMDYARFNYIAQPEDSISRAGIFPRIGIYDDWSIEWGYRWMPEFKTAEDEIPHMNKWIISKLKEDKRYTFGTESDRDDPRNQNEDLGDDAMLAGTYGIKNLKRIMPEIIKWTYEPNEGYEKARTLYSNVAGQFSLYMGHVATNVAGIYSTPISVEQTDVKAVEFVPKEIQKKAMAFLNKELFTMPTWLMDSQLLEKAQVNTSSFIFSVQSGILKGLLSSRTLDKMTTNELMNGTKAYTSAEMFQDLRKSIWNDLRGGKRPDLNQRALQKVYVNSLTAMLEKPKTNANQYMPDSLSEASAIARGQLTDLRRDLVNAASASGGIYRSHYLNLKALIDTAFEAK
;
A
#
# COMPACT_ATOMS: atom_id res chain seq x y z
N MET A 1 -25.00 -19.59 32.41
CA MET A 1 -25.96 -20.59 32.90
C MET A 1 -26.73 -21.16 31.70
N ARG A 2 -26.54 -22.51 31.50
CA ARG A 2 -27.49 -23.48 30.93
C ARG A 2 -28.05 -23.18 29.52
N LYS A 3 -27.94 -24.07 28.51
CA LYS A 3 -27.82 -25.55 28.41
C LYS A 3 -27.37 -25.82 26.97
N LEU A 4 -26.36 -26.48 26.67
CA LEU A 4 -26.06 -27.93 26.47
C LEU A 4 -27.28 -28.82 26.23
N THR A 5 -27.41 -29.40 25.02
CA THR A 5 -27.89 -30.77 24.85
C THR A 5 -27.42 -31.36 23.51
N THR A 6 -26.62 -32.33 23.68
CA THR A 6 -26.16 -33.45 22.85
C THR A 6 -27.31 -34.22 22.21
N PHE A 7 -27.19 -34.68 20.98
CA PHE A 7 -27.84 -35.93 20.54
C PHE A 7 -26.90 -36.69 19.60
N LEU A 8 -26.38 -37.77 20.15
CA LEU A 8 -25.74 -38.93 19.49
C LEU A 8 -26.80 -40.03 19.48
N LEU A 9 -26.81 -40.90 18.45
CA LEU A 9 -27.07 -42.33 18.40
C LEU A 9 -27.77 -42.72 17.08
N LEU A 10 -27.02 -43.46 16.24
CA LEU A 10 -27.04 -44.90 16.05
C LEU A 10 -28.31 -45.50 15.34
N LEU A 11 -28.11 -46.13 14.22
CA LEU A 11 -28.41 -47.56 13.90
C LEU A 11 -28.26 -47.73 12.39
N ALA A 12 -27.30 -48.46 11.82
CA ALA A 12 -27.09 -49.90 11.72
C ALA A 12 -28.12 -50.66 10.88
N MET A 13 -27.60 -51.20 9.78
CA MET A 13 -27.97 -52.45 9.12
C MET A 13 -29.43 -52.67 8.68
N LEU A 14 -29.56 -52.96 7.39
CA LEU A 14 -30.27 -54.16 6.91
C LEU A 14 -29.99 -54.44 5.42
N ILE A 15 -29.28 -55.50 5.17
CA ILE A 15 -29.20 -56.24 3.90
C ILE A 15 -30.40 -57.17 3.88
N PRO A 16 -30.96 -57.44 2.74
CA PRO A 16 -31.31 -58.85 2.44
C PRO A 16 -30.70 -59.34 1.14
N THR A 17 -30.03 -60.46 1.28
CA THR A 17 -29.71 -61.42 0.26
C THR A 17 -30.92 -62.27 -0.07
N ALA A 18 -30.98 -62.75 -1.27
CA ALA A 18 -31.48 -64.01 -1.81
C ALA A 18 -32.15 -63.76 -3.16
N GLY A 19 -32.00 -64.49 -4.15
CA GLY A 19 -31.51 -65.88 -4.33
C GLY A 19 -31.81 -66.32 -5.75
N ALA A 20 -30.96 -67.15 -6.24
CA ALA A 20 -31.02 -67.73 -7.54
C ALA A 20 -32.32 -68.62 -7.79
N GLN A 21 -32.70 -68.75 -9.03
CA GLN A 21 -32.94 -70.10 -9.59
C GLN A 21 -33.08 -70.07 -11.12
N SER A 22 -32.31 -70.89 -11.66
CA SER A 22 -32.22 -71.42 -13.00
C SER A 22 -33.54 -72.02 -13.58
N THR A 23 -33.67 -72.00 -14.87
CA THR A 23 -34.13 -73.23 -15.63
C THR A 23 -33.59 -73.22 -17.05
N ASP A 24 -32.89 -74.27 -17.37
CA ASP A 24 -32.53 -74.75 -18.67
C ASP A 24 -33.71 -75.02 -19.58
N ILE A 25 -33.61 -74.80 -20.84
CA ILE A 25 -34.08 -75.75 -21.87
C ILE A 25 -33.16 -75.68 -23.10
N PHE A 26 -32.57 -76.85 -23.35
CA PHE A 26 -31.78 -77.18 -24.50
C PHE A 26 -32.57 -77.11 -25.81
N LYS A 27 -31.88 -76.66 -26.89
CA LYS A 27 -31.99 -77.37 -28.22
C LYS A 27 -30.73 -77.20 -29.04
N LYS A 28 -30.03 -78.31 -29.25
CA LYS A 28 -29.02 -78.58 -30.24
C LYS A 28 -29.53 -78.37 -31.67
N LYS A 29 -28.71 -77.76 -32.53
CA LYS A 29 -28.39 -78.25 -33.90
C LYS A 29 -27.16 -77.63 -34.52
N LYS A 30 -26.23 -78.48 -34.80
CA LYS A 30 -25.22 -78.69 -35.89
C LYS A 30 -24.26 -77.56 -36.32
N LYS A 31 -23.04 -77.97 -36.14
CA LYS A 31 -21.80 -77.49 -36.76
C LYS A 31 -21.84 -77.37 -38.25
N LYS A 32 -21.26 -76.25 -38.82
CA LYS A 32 -20.38 -76.37 -40.00
C LYS A 32 -19.38 -75.21 -39.99
N ASN A 33 -18.10 -75.52 -40.11
CA ASN A 33 -16.88 -74.83 -40.29
C ASN A 33 -16.97 -73.32 -40.66
N SER A 34 -16.47 -72.46 -39.75
CA SER A 34 -15.86 -71.17 -40.09
C SER A 34 -14.89 -70.75 -38.99
N LYS A 35 -13.85 -71.56 -38.73
CA LYS A 35 -12.81 -71.26 -37.76
C LYS A 35 -11.74 -70.33 -38.27
N THR A 36 -11.66 -69.95 -39.56
CA THR A 36 -10.64 -69.12 -40.17
C THR A 36 -11.11 -67.68 -40.32
N GLU A 37 -12.36 -67.43 -40.73
CA GLU A 37 -12.88 -66.06 -40.87
C GLU A 37 -13.16 -65.34 -39.56
N ALA A 38 -13.51 -66.05 -38.47
CA ALA A 38 -13.78 -65.45 -37.15
C ALA A 38 -12.48 -65.06 -36.44
N VAL A 39 -11.36 -65.70 -36.71
CA VAL A 39 -10.06 -65.34 -36.15
C VAL A 39 -9.46 -64.11 -36.86
N ASP A 40 -9.68 -63.99 -38.16
CA ASP A 40 -9.22 -62.79 -38.91
C ASP A 40 -10.08 -61.57 -38.65
N LYS A 41 -11.38 -61.73 -38.43
CA LYS A 41 -12.26 -60.65 -38.05
C LYS A 41 -12.03 -60.18 -36.60
N ALA A 42 -11.79 -61.10 -35.66
CA ALA A 42 -11.43 -60.80 -34.29
C ALA A 42 -10.03 -60.17 -34.18
N LYS A 43 -9.08 -60.59 -35.02
CA LYS A 43 -7.80 -59.89 -35.16
C LYS A 43 -7.90 -58.52 -35.82
N ALA A 44 -8.74 -58.39 -36.84
CA ALA A 44 -8.99 -57.11 -37.50
C ALA A 44 -9.74 -56.17 -36.55
N ASP A 45 -10.74 -56.61 -35.79
CA ASP A 45 -11.44 -55.81 -34.77
C ASP A 45 -10.58 -55.52 -33.52
N SER A 46 -9.64 -56.41 -33.12
CA SER A 46 -8.67 -56.11 -32.07
C SER A 46 -7.55 -55.19 -32.55
N ILE A 47 -7.13 -55.25 -33.78
CA ILE A 47 -6.17 -54.34 -34.41
C ILE A 47 -6.84 -52.96 -34.68
N ALA A 48 -8.13 -52.95 -35.03
CA ALA A 48 -8.92 -51.72 -35.18
C ALA A 48 -9.23 -51.07 -33.84
N LYS A 49 -9.44 -51.83 -32.76
CA LYS A 49 -9.53 -51.32 -31.38
C LYS A 49 -8.20 -50.85 -30.81
N ALA A 50 -7.08 -51.42 -31.26
CA ALA A 50 -5.73 -51.03 -30.79
C ALA A 50 -5.15 -49.76 -31.44
N LYS A 51 -5.88 -49.07 -32.33
CA LYS A 51 -5.40 -47.89 -33.07
C LYS A 51 -6.35 -46.69 -33.06
N LYS A 52 -7.38 -46.62 -32.26
CA LYS A 52 -8.05 -45.33 -32.06
C LYS A 52 -7.32 -44.57 -30.96
N SER A 53 -6.50 -43.60 -31.37
CA SER A 53 -5.99 -42.58 -30.48
C SER A 53 -7.16 -42.07 -29.61
N PRO A 54 -6.98 -41.98 -28.28
CA PRO A 54 -8.03 -41.42 -27.42
C PRO A 54 -8.27 -39.92 -27.71
N PHE A 55 -7.49 -39.32 -28.60
CA PHE A 55 -7.56 -37.94 -28.97
C PHE A 55 -8.14 -37.75 -30.39
N GLN A 56 -8.89 -36.65 -30.54
CA GLN A 56 -9.29 -36.17 -31.86
C GLN A 56 -8.07 -35.81 -32.70
N PRO A 57 -8.11 -35.93 -34.04
CA PRO A 57 -7.04 -35.47 -34.91
C PRO A 57 -6.78 -33.98 -34.67
N TYR A 58 -5.49 -33.57 -34.54
CA TYR A 58 -5.10 -32.20 -34.25
C TYR A 58 -5.77 -31.21 -35.18
N ALA A 59 -5.73 -31.43 -36.50
CA ALA A 59 -6.33 -30.58 -37.52
C ALA A 59 -7.88 -30.45 -37.40
N SER A 60 -8.54 -31.39 -36.72
CA SER A 60 -10.00 -31.28 -36.51
C SER A 60 -10.35 -30.42 -35.29
N VAL A 61 -9.42 -30.21 -34.38
CA VAL A 61 -9.55 -29.33 -33.21
C VAL A 61 -8.97 -27.94 -33.51
N ILE A 62 -7.71 -27.87 -33.93
CA ILE A 62 -7.05 -26.66 -34.36
C ILE A 62 -7.13 -26.60 -35.89
N THR A 63 -8.20 -26.02 -36.35
CA THR A 63 -8.52 -25.94 -37.79
C THR A 63 -7.72 -24.80 -38.47
N GLY A 64 -7.75 -24.78 -39.82
CA GLY A 64 -7.16 -23.68 -40.57
C GLY A 64 -7.74 -22.28 -40.31
N LYS A 65 -8.88 -22.19 -39.58
CA LYS A 65 -9.47 -20.93 -39.12
C LYS A 65 -8.81 -20.38 -37.84
N ALA A 66 -7.90 -21.11 -37.22
CA ALA A 66 -7.27 -20.74 -35.98
C ALA A 66 -6.37 -19.50 -36.13
N LYS A 67 -6.63 -18.46 -35.36
CA LYS A 67 -5.68 -17.37 -35.10
C LYS A 67 -4.79 -17.82 -33.95
N THR A 68 -3.53 -18.09 -34.25
CA THR A 68 -2.55 -18.61 -33.27
C THR A 68 -1.64 -17.49 -32.80
N MET A 69 -1.51 -17.35 -31.48
CA MET A 69 -0.56 -16.48 -30.80
C MET A 69 0.52 -17.34 -30.17
N ASN A 70 1.78 -17.00 -30.41
CA ASN A 70 2.94 -17.72 -29.90
C ASN A 70 3.50 -17.01 -28.65
N GLY A 71 3.56 -17.72 -27.54
CA GLY A 71 4.13 -17.29 -26.27
C GLY A 71 4.93 -18.43 -25.65
N PHE A 72 5.04 -18.46 -24.32
CA PHE A 72 5.65 -19.59 -23.63
C PHE A 72 4.82 -20.89 -23.78
N PHE A 73 3.57 -20.75 -24.18
CA PHE A 73 2.77 -21.77 -24.86
C PHE A 73 1.90 -21.10 -25.94
N LYS A 74 1.29 -21.91 -26.84
CA LYS A 74 0.46 -21.34 -27.90
C LYS A 74 -0.97 -21.17 -27.47
N VAL A 75 -1.56 -20.03 -27.83
CA VAL A 75 -2.98 -19.75 -27.67
C VAL A 75 -3.64 -19.69 -29.04
N HIS A 76 -4.68 -20.48 -29.25
CA HIS A 76 -5.45 -20.49 -30.49
C HIS A 76 -6.85 -19.91 -30.23
N CYS A 77 -7.28 -19.00 -31.09
CA CYS A 77 -8.64 -18.49 -31.11
C CYS A 77 -9.35 -18.99 -32.37
N ILE A 78 -10.47 -19.71 -32.18
CA ILE A 78 -11.28 -20.27 -33.26
C ILE A 78 -12.74 -19.90 -32.98
N GLU A 79 -13.31 -19.03 -33.78
CA GLU A 79 -14.75 -18.64 -33.66
C GLU A 79 -15.15 -18.24 -32.24
N GLY A 80 -14.28 -17.45 -31.56
CA GLY A 80 -14.50 -16.95 -30.19
C GLY A 80 -14.19 -17.97 -29.09
N LYS A 81 -13.71 -19.16 -29.43
CA LYS A 81 -13.22 -20.15 -28.48
C LYS A 81 -11.70 -20.08 -28.38
N TYR A 82 -11.19 -20.19 -27.15
CA TYR A 82 -9.77 -20.15 -26.83
C TYR A 82 -9.27 -21.52 -26.41
N PHE A 83 -8.21 -21.97 -27.07
CA PHE A 83 -7.54 -23.24 -26.81
C PHE A 83 -6.09 -22.95 -26.40
N PHE A 84 -5.64 -23.59 -25.32
CA PHE A 84 -4.26 -23.54 -24.85
C PHE A 84 -3.55 -24.82 -25.33
N GLU A 85 -2.48 -24.68 -26.09
CA GLU A 85 -1.58 -25.75 -26.50
C GLU A 85 -0.34 -25.70 -25.62
N ILE A 86 -0.33 -26.59 -24.59
CA ILE A 86 0.61 -26.58 -23.48
C ILE A 86 1.66 -27.69 -23.72
N PRO A 87 2.95 -27.36 -23.87
CA PRO A 87 4.00 -28.37 -24.00
C PRO A 87 4.25 -29.08 -22.66
N ASP A 88 4.63 -30.37 -22.74
CA ASP A 88 4.92 -31.18 -21.54
C ASP A 88 6.08 -30.62 -20.67
N SER A 89 6.97 -29.81 -21.26
CA SER A 89 8.04 -29.10 -20.55
C SER A 89 7.55 -28.05 -19.56
N LEU A 90 6.26 -27.66 -19.62
CA LEU A 90 5.63 -26.75 -18.68
C LEU A 90 4.92 -27.47 -17.51
N PHE A 91 4.77 -28.79 -17.58
CA PHE A 91 4.15 -29.52 -16.48
C PHE A 91 5.03 -29.43 -15.22
N GLY A 92 4.39 -29.12 -14.10
CA GLY A 92 5.08 -28.90 -12.82
C GLY A 92 5.84 -27.55 -12.73
N ARG A 93 5.79 -26.69 -13.78
CA ARG A 93 6.35 -25.32 -13.71
C ARG A 93 5.33 -24.38 -13.07
N ASP A 94 5.83 -23.49 -12.25
CA ASP A 94 5.04 -22.43 -11.61
C ASP A 94 4.72 -21.33 -12.61
N ILE A 95 3.46 -20.94 -12.63
CA ILE A 95 2.92 -19.81 -13.39
C ILE A 95 2.20 -18.91 -12.41
N LEU A 96 2.66 -17.67 -12.29
CA LEU A 96 2.02 -16.64 -11.47
C LEU A 96 0.91 -15.98 -12.27
N ILE A 97 -0.28 -15.91 -11.71
CA ILE A 97 -1.40 -15.15 -12.28
C ILE A 97 -1.55 -13.87 -11.48
N VAL A 98 -1.44 -12.74 -12.15
CA VAL A 98 -1.58 -11.39 -11.55
C VAL A 98 -2.80 -10.72 -12.12
N ASN A 99 -3.77 -10.38 -11.29
CA ASN A 99 -4.99 -9.70 -11.69
C ASN A 99 -4.91 -8.20 -11.40
N ARG A 100 -5.25 -7.39 -12.42
CA ARG A 100 -5.24 -5.92 -12.32
C ARG A 100 -6.50 -5.30 -12.91
N ILE A 101 -6.89 -4.14 -12.39
CA ILE A 101 -7.94 -3.32 -12.98
C ILE A 101 -7.37 -2.55 -14.17
N VAL A 102 -7.99 -2.69 -15.34
CA VAL A 102 -7.67 -1.88 -16.52
C VAL A 102 -8.54 -0.65 -16.57
N LYS A 103 -9.87 -0.83 -16.35
CA LYS A 103 -10.82 0.26 -16.20
C LYS A 103 -11.81 -0.07 -15.10
N ALA A 104 -12.09 0.92 -14.28
CA ALA A 104 -13.12 0.86 -13.24
C ALA A 104 -14.37 1.66 -13.65
N PRO A 105 -15.55 1.32 -13.12
CA PRO A 105 -16.75 2.12 -13.36
C PRO A 105 -16.58 3.53 -12.78
N VAL A 106 -17.13 4.50 -13.49
CA VAL A 106 -17.15 5.89 -13.03
C VAL A 106 -18.09 5.98 -11.82
N ASP A 107 -17.53 6.10 -10.63
CA ASP A 107 -18.29 6.41 -9.42
C ASP A 107 -18.17 7.90 -9.12
N LYS A 108 -19.31 8.62 -9.22
CA LYS A 108 -19.38 10.06 -8.92
C LYS A 108 -18.98 10.38 -7.46
N GLN A 109 -19.06 9.40 -6.57
CA GLN A 109 -18.63 9.56 -5.18
C GLN A 109 -17.15 9.18 -4.95
N LYS A 110 -16.41 8.75 -5.98
CA LYS A 110 -14.99 8.33 -5.93
C LYS A 110 -14.69 7.31 -4.81
N ARG A 111 -15.67 6.47 -4.45
CA ARG A 111 -15.54 5.55 -3.32
C ARG A 111 -15.35 4.12 -3.81
N LYS A 112 -14.24 3.50 -3.44
CA LYS A 112 -13.99 2.04 -3.44
C LYS A 112 -14.03 1.28 -4.77
N ALA A 113 -14.21 1.94 -5.92
CA ALA A 113 -14.27 1.22 -7.19
C ALA A 113 -12.90 0.66 -7.65
N GLY A 114 -11.80 1.16 -7.08
CA GLY A 114 -10.45 0.90 -7.55
C GLY A 114 -10.06 1.82 -8.73
N TYR A 115 -8.77 1.81 -9.05
CA TYR A 115 -8.20 2.66 -10.09
C TYR A 115 -7.58 1.82 -11.22
N PRO A 116 -7.47 2.36 -12.44
CA PRO A 116 -6.70 1.72 -13.50
C PRO A 116 -5.26 1.44 -13.06
N GLY A 117 -4.87 0.17 -13.08
CA GLY A 117 -3.56 -0.30 -12.63
C GLY A 117 -3.56 -0.93 -11.24
N ASP A 118 -4.64 -0.80 -10.46
CA ASP A 118 -4.72 -1.41 -9.15
C ASP A 118 -4.62 -2.92 -9.24
N HIS A 119 -3.77 -3.47 -8.38
CA HIS A 119 -3.62 -4.89 -8.17
C HIS A 119 -4.83 -5.46 -7.42
N ILE A 120 -5.31 -6.64 -7.86
CA ILE A 120 -6.48 -7.31 -7.28
C ILE A 120 -6.08 -8.52 -6.45
N SER A 121 -5.28 -9.41 -7.05
CA SER A 121 -4.86 -10.68 -6.45
C SER A 121 -3.73 -11.32 -7.24
N ASP A 122 -2.97 -12.17 -6.54
CA ASP A 122 -1.95 -13.04 -7.12
C ASP A 122 -2.26 -14.50 -6.78
N GLU A 123 -2.08 -15.39 -7.77
CA GLU A 123 -2.25 -16.82 -7.61
C GLU A 123 -1.15 -17.57 -8.34
N VAL A 124 -0.56 -18.59 -7.71
CA VAL A 124 0.39 -19.48 -8.42
C VAL A 124 -0.31 -20.77 -8.81
N ILE A 125 -0.11 -21.16 -10.06
CA ILE A 125 -0.69 -22.41 -10.59
C ILE A 125 0.38 -23.30 -11.21
N ARG A 126 0.02 -24.60 -11.32
CA ARG A 126 0.74 -25.60 -12.14
C ARG A 126 -0.22 -26.34 -13.04
N PHE A 127 0.25 -26.65 -14.25
CA PHE A 127 -0.39 -27.63 -15.10
C PHE A 127 0.15 -29.02 -14.76
N GLU A 128 -0.77 -29.98 -14.59
CA GLU A 128 -0.45 -31.38 -14.31
C GLU A 128 -1.25 -32.31 -15.24
N LEU A 129 -0.59 -33.32 -15.79
CA LEU A 129 -1.27 -34.34 -16.56
C LEU A 129 -1.96 -35.34 -15.61
N GLY A 130 -3.29 -35.37 -15.69
CA GLY A 130 -4.10 -36.30 -14.91
C GLY A 130 -4.35 -37.64 -15.58
N ARG A 131 -5.10 -38.52 -14.90
CA ARG A 131 -5.60 -39.77 -15.48
C ARG A 131 -6.73 -39.50 -16.49
N ASP A 132 -7.04 -40.48 -17.33
CA ASP A 132 -8.18 -40.45 -18.25
C ASP A 132 -8.19 -39.26 -19.21
N ASN A 133 -6.99 -38.90 -19.76
CA ASN A 133 -6.81 -37.81 -20.71
C ASN A 133 -7.37 -36.48 -20.19
N LYS A 134 -7.06 -36.15 -18.96
CA LYS A 134 -7.39 -34.87 -18.32
C LYS A 134 -6.14 -34.07 -18.01
N LEU A 135 -6.25 -32.77 -18.02
CA LEU A 135 -5.26 -31.83 -17.51
C LEU A 135 -5.84 -31.10 -16.31
N PHE A 136 -5.06 -31.02 -15.26
CA PHE A 136 -5.42 -30.32 -14.03
C PHE A 136 -4.71 -28.98 -13.97
N ILE A 137 -5.41 -27.99 -13.44
CA ILE A 137 -4.80 -26.78 -12.90
C ILE A 137 -4.82 -26.94 -11.38
N ARG A 138 -3.63 -26.92 -10.78
CA ARG A 138 -3.43 -26.96 -9.34
C ARG A 138 -3.00 -25.60 -8.85
N GLN A 139 -3.63 -25.11 -7.78
CA GLN A 139 -3.20 -23.90 -7.06
C GLN A 139 -2.03 -24.26 -6.16
N ILE A 140 -1.02 -23.41 -6.12
CA ILE A 140 0.20 -23.57 -5.30
C ILE A 140 0.25 -22.45 -4.29
N SER A 141 0.41 -22.78 -3.01
CA SER A 141 0.63 -21.82 -1.95
C SER A 141 2.08 -21.84 -1.47
N TYR A 142 2.69 -20.66 -1.39
CA TYR A 142 4.02 -20.47 -0.80
C TYR A 142 3.95 -19.77 0.57
N LEU A 143 2.75 -19.66 1.13
CA LEU A 143 2.54 -19.06 2.47
C LEU A 143 3.02 -19.95 3.62
N GLU A 144 3.29 -21.22 3.35
CA GLU A 144 3.73 -22.22 4.31
C GLU A 144 4.88 -23.02 3.73
N HIS A 145 5.92 -23.22 4.55
CA HIS A 145 7.10 -24.00 4.19
C HIS A 145 7.29 -25.13 5.20
N SER A 146 7.43 -26.36 4.71
CA SER A 146 7.82 -27.54 5.48
C SER A 146 8.50 -28.54 4.57
N THR A 147 9.50 -29.26 5.10
CA THR A 147 10.13 -30.42 4.46
C THR A 147 9.26 -31.67 4.50
N ASP A 148 8.26 -31.71 5.39
CA ASP A 148 7.25 -32.78 5.40
C ASP A 148 6.24 -32.59 4.24
N THR A 149 6.57 -33.18 3.11
CA THR A 149 5.77 -33.12 1.88
C THR A 149 4.40 -33.81 1.97
N LEU A 150 4.12 -34.57 3.01
CA LEU A 150 2.85 -35.28 3.18
C LEU A 150 1.73 -34.38 3.71
N ASN A 151 2.07 -33.33 4.48
CA ASN A 151 1.09 -32.48 5.15
C ASN A 151 1.14 -30.97 4.76
N SER A 152 2.23 -30.51 4.19
CA SER A 152 2.48 -29.08 4.04
C SER A 152 1.86 -28.41 2.83
N ASN A 153 1.37 -29.17 1.85
CA ASN A 153 0.89 -28.62 0.58
C ASN A 153 -0.24 -29.43 -0.04
N VAL A 154 -1.35 -29.62 0.68
CA VAL A 154 -2.58 -30.11 0.02
C VAL A 154 -3.08 -28.98 -0.89
N GLN A 155 -2.51 -28.94 -2.07
CA GLN A 155 -2.80 -27.92 -3.07
C GLN A 155 -4.02 -28.38 -3.85
N PRO A 156 -5.13 -27.64 -3.79
CA PRO A 156 -6.35 -28.10 -4.42
C PRO A 156 -6.22 -28.09 -5.96
N ILE A 157 -6.87 -29.07 -6.59
CA ILE A 157 -7.17 -28.97 -8.02
C ILE A 157 -8.30 -27.96 -8.17
N VAL A 158 -8.01 -26.81 -8.78
CA VAL A 158 -9.00 -25.74 -8.97
C VAL A 158 -9.76 -25.88 -10.28
N ALA A 159 -9.21 -26.61 -11.25
CA ALA A 159 -9.88 -26.90 -12.51
C ALA A 159 -9.38 -28.21 -13.14
N THR A 160 -10.29 -28.86 -13.89
CA THR A 160 -10.03 -30.09 -14.63
C THR A 160 -10.55 -29.95 -16.05
N PHE A 161 -9.69 -30.20 -17.03
CA PHE A 161 -10.00 -30.05 -18.43
C PHE A 161 -9.86 -31.39 -19.17
N PRO A 162 -10.84 -31.81 -19.97
CA PRO A 162 -10.62 -32.90 -20.89
C PRO A 162 -9.63 -32.43 -21.98
N LEU A 163 -8.67 -33.28 -22.30
CA LEU A 163 -7.78 -33.04 -23.41
C LEU A 163 -8.54 -33.16 -24.73
N LYS A 164 -8.52 -32.16 -25.56
CA LYS A 164 -9.18 -32.18 -26.87
C LYS A 164 -8.36 -32.93 -27.88
N THR A 165 -7.08 -32.67 -27.93
CA THR A 165 -6.11 -33.29 -28.83
C THR A 165 -4.70 -33.20 -28.26
N MET A 166 -3.78 -33.92 -28.93
CA MET A 166 -2.34 -33.86 -28.63
C MET A 166 -1.56 -33.80 -29.95
N ARG A 167 -0.53 -32.97 -30.00
CA ARG A 167 0.43 -32.93 -31.07
C ARG A 167 1.80 -33.34 -30.54
N LYS A 168 2.52 -34.18 -31.28
CA LYS A 168 3.90 -34.51 -31.00
C LYS A 168 4.79 -33.75 -31.97
N ASP A 169 5.62 -32.85 -31.46
CA ASP A 169 6.74 -32.27 -32.16
C ASP A 169 8.00 -33.14 -31.94
N SER A 170 9.11 -32.85 -32.58
CA SER A 170 10.34 -33.65 -32.51
C SER A 170 10.85 -33.86 -31.07
N LEU A 171 10.65 -32.87 -30.19
CA LEU A 171 11.18 -32.85 -28.82
C LEU A 171 10.11 -32.80 -27.73
N THR A 172 8.88 -32.36 -28.03
CA THR A 172 7.82 -32.11 -27.04
C THR A 172 6.49 -32.74 -27.44
N LYS A 173 5.68 -33.07 -26.44
CA LYS A 173 4.26 -33.36 -26.62
C LYS A 173 3.46 -32.15 -26.17
N ASN A 174 2.65 -31.63 -27.07
CA ASN A 174 1.81 -30.48 -26.79
C ASN A 174 0.36 -30.92 -26.59
N TYR A 175 -0.23 -30.57 -25.48
CA TYR A 175 -1.58 -30.95 -25.09
C TYR A 175 -2.53 -29.77 -25.22
N VAL A 176 -3.68 -29.99 -25.83
CA VAL A 176 -4.64 -28.93 -26.13
C VAL A 176 -5.86 -29.05 -25.23
N ILE A 177 -6.18 -27.98 -24.52
CA ILE A 177 -7.42 -27.82 -23.72
C ILE A 177 -8.20 -26.60 -24.20
N GLU A 178 -9.52 -26.63 -24.00
CA GLU A 178 -10.40 -25.49 -24.23
C GLU A 178 -10.59 -24.71 -22.93
N MET A 179 -10.20 -23.43 -22.91
CA MET A 179 -10.21 -22.57 -21.71
C MET A 179 -11.36 -21.57 -21.68
N THR A 180 -12.12 -21.42 -22.75
CA THR A 180 -13.13 -20.38 -22.94
C THR A 180 -14.07 -20.22 -21.77
N ASP A 181 -14.77 -21.32 -21.41
CA ASP A 181 -15.78 -21.29 -20.34
C ASP A 181 -15.15 -21.05 -18.97
N PHE A 182 -13.96 -21.56 -18.73
CA PHE A 182 -13.27 -21.34 -17.47
C PHE A 182 -12.86 -19.86 -17.30
N ILE A 183 -12.31 -19.23 -18.36
CA ILE A 183 -11.99 -17.82 -18.33
C ILE A 183 -13.26 -16.96 -18.20
N ARG A 184 -14.37 -17.34 -18.82
CA ARG A 184 -15.64 -16.58 -18.78
C ARG A 184 -16.34 -16.62 -17.44
N ARG A 185 -16.23 -17.73 -16.70
CA ARG A 185 -16.90 -17.88 -15.40
C ARG A 185 -16.34 -16.94 -14.35
N ASP A 186 -17.15 -16.62 -13.35
CA ASP A 186 -16.71 -15.94 -12.14
C ASP A 186 -15.87 -16.91 -11.30
N ASN A 187 -14.59 -16.69 -11.23
CA ASN A 187 -13.64 -17.49 -10.45
C ASN A 187 -12.51 -16.59 -9.94
N ASP A 188 -11.89 -16.96 -8.83
CA ASP A 188 -10.88 -16.17 -8.15
C ASP A 188 -9.57 -16.06 -8.96
N MET A 189 -9.35 -16.95 -9.94
CA MET A 189 -8.13 -16.97 -10.75
C MET A 189 -8.09 -15.84 -11.81
N PHE A 190 -9.24 -15.47 -12.39
CA PHE A 190 -9.34 -14.49 -13.47
C PHE A 190 -10.37 -13.38 -13.19
N SER A 191 -10.71 -13.16 -11.91
CA SER A 191 -11.70 -12.17 -11.50
C SER A 191 -11.40 -11.69 -10.07
N PHE A 192 -12.31 -10.91 -9.51
CA PHE A 192 -12.27 -10.55 -8.10
C PHE A 192 -12.60 -11.74 -7.21
N SER A 193 -11.81 -11.98 -6.17
CA SER A 193 -12.19 -12.87 -5.08
C SER A 193 -13.45 -12.35 -4.34
N ASN A 194 -14.11 -13.20 -3.55
CA ASN A 194 -15.26 -12.76 -2.76
C ASN A 194 -14.91 -11.61 -1.80
N TYR A 195 -13.72 -11.64 -1.20
CA TYR A 195 -13.24 -10.55 -0.35
C TYR A 195 -13.06 -9.24 -1.13
N ALA A 196 -12.47 -9.31 -2.32
CA ALA A 196 -12.31 -8.14 -3.18
C ALA A 196 -13.65 -7.58 -3.66
N LYS A 197 -14.62 -8.47 -4.03
CA LYS A 197 -16.00 -8.06 -4.36
C LYS A 197 -16.67 -7.32 -3.20
N ASP A 198 -16.49 -7.79 -1.98
CA ASP A 198 -17.02 -7.14 -0.79
C ASP A 198 -16.47 -5.74 -0.61
N ASN A 199 -15.17 -5.55 -0.83
CA ASN A 199 -14.50 -4.25 -0.70
C ASN A 199 -14.98 -3.22 -1.73
N ILE A 200 -15.24 -3.66 -2.97
CA ILE A 200 -15.75 -2.78 -4.04
C ILE A 200 -17.28 -2.66 -4.02
N GLY A 201 -17.97 -3.34 -3.11
CA GLY A 201 -19.44 -3.34 -3.02
C GLY A 201 -20.12 -4.09 -4.16
N ALA A 202 -19.45 -5.10 -4.73
CA ALA A 202 -20.00 -6.01 -5.74
C ALA A 202 -20.60 -7.26 -5.11
N THR A 203 -21.48 -7.93 -5.85
CA THR A 203 -22.04 -9.23 -5.50
C THR A 203 -21.81 -10.21 -6.65
N SER A 204 -22.87 -10.82 -7.21
CA SER A 204 -22.75 -11.80 -8.28
C SER A 204 -22.39 -11.17 -9.63
N MET A 205 -21.64 -11.91 -10.42
CA MET A 205 -21.33 -11.53 -11.80
C MET A 205 -22.58 -11.72 -12.70
N ILE A 206 -22.80 -10.79 -13.61
CA ILE A 206 -23.83 -10.86 -14.64
C ILE A 206 -23.20 -11.50 -15.88
N SER A 207 -23.46 -12.78 -16.10
CA SER A 207 -22.78 -13.57 -17.13
C SER A 207 -23.01 -13.06 -18.55
N ASP A 208 -24.22 -12.60 -18.87
CA ASP A 208 -24.58 -12.12 -20.22
C ASP A 208 -23.95 -10.75 -20.55
N ALA A 209 -23.54 -10.01 -19.51
CA ALA A 209 -22.84 -8.74 -19.64
C ALA A 209 -21.32 -8.87 -19.39
N SER A 210 -20.80 -10.10 -19.34
CA SER A 210 -19.40 -10.40 -19.08
C SER A 210 -18.81 -11.27 -20.19
N TYR A 211 -17.63 -10.89 -20.70
CA TYR A 211 -17.02 -11.59 -21.83
C TYR A 211 -15.49 -11.50 -21.81
N ILE A 212 -14.85 -12.35 -22.64
CA ILE A 212 -13.41 -12.26 -22.92
C ILE A 212 -13.24 -11.23 -24.03
N ASP A 213 -12.48 -10.18 -23.75
CA ASP A 213 -12.19 -9.13 -24.73
C ASP A 213 -11.07 -9.57 -25.67
N THR A 214 -9.89 -9.88 -25.14
CA THR A 214 -8.74 -10.33 -25.94
C THR A 214 -7.78 -11.17 -25.13
N LEU A 215 -6.99 -12.02 -25.83
CA LEU A 215 -5.81 -12.65 -25.31
C LEU A 215 -4.60 -12.23 -26.16
N LYS A 216 -3.45 -12.11 -25.51
CA LYS A 216 -2.15 -11.93 -26.17
C LYS A 216 -1.14 -12.88 -25.56
N ALA A 217 -0.20 -13.36 -26.34
CA ALA A 217 0.81 -14.29 -25.90
C ALA A 217 2.21 -13.69 -26.14
N PHE A 218 3.05 -13.72 -25.12
CA PHE A 218 4.43 -13.23 -25.12
C PHE A 218 5.38 -14.34 -24.64
N PRO A 219 6.68 -14.20 -24.85
CA PRO A 219 7.65 -15.25 -24.48
C PRO A 219 7.66 -15.64 -23.00
N GLN A 220 7.24 -14.75 -22.10
CA GLN A 220 7.19 -15.01 -20.66
C GLN A 220 5.81 -14.89 -20.03
N ASN A 221 4.82 -14.34 -20.75
CA ASN A 221 3.46 -14.15 -20.20
C ASN A 221 2.36 -14.31 -21.25
N ILE A 222 1.17 -14.63 -20.75
CA ILE A 222 -0.10 -14.61 -21.52
C ILE A 222 -0.99 -13.59 -20.82
N GLU A 223 -1.45 -12.60 -21.60
CA GLU A 223 -2.36 -11.57 -21.13
C GLU A 223 -3.81 -11.93 -21.50
N ILE A 224 -4.68 -11.92 -20.51
CA ILE A 224 -6.11 -12.26 -20.65
C ILE A 224 -6.90 -11.03 -20.21
N ARG A 225 -7.49 -10.33 -21.19
CA ARG A 225 -8.35 -9.19 -20.91
C ARG A 225 -9.82 -9.61 -20.92
N THR A 226 -10.54 -9.23 -19.86
CA THR A 226 -11.95 -9.56 -19.70
C THR A 226 -12.75 -8.33 -19.32
N VAL A 227 -14.01 -8.28 -19.78
CA VAL A 227 -15.02 -7.37 -19.27
C VAL A 227 -15.87 -8.12 -18.27
N ARG A 228 -16.00 -7.59 -17.04
CA ARG A 228 -16.72 -8.19 -15.93
C ARG A 228 -17.78 -7.21 -15.40
N THR A 229 -19.00 -7.62 -15.44
CA THR A 229 -20.12 -6.84 -14.92
C THR A 229 -20.69 -7.53 -13.69
N PHE A 230 -20.77 -6.80 -12.57
CA PHE A 230 -21.27 -7.29 -11.30
C PHE A 230 -22.52 -6.54 -10.87
N GLN A 231 -23.39 -7.22 -10.13
CA GLN A 231 -24.45 -6.57 -9.40
C GLN A 231 -23.84 -5.82 -8.21
N ARG A 232 -24.33 -4.61 -7.97
CA ARG A 232 -23.91 -3.80 -6.82
C ARG A 232 -24.67 -4.24 -5.57
N LYS A 233 -24.00 -4.24 -4.42
CA LYS A 233 -24.67 -4.40 -3.12
C LYS A 233 -25.73 -3.31 -2.95
N PRO A 234 -26.94 -3.68 -2.52
CA PRO A 234 -27.95 -2.67 -2.20
C PRO A 234 -27.40 -1.69 -1.16
N PRO A 235 -27.69 -0.39 -1.27
CA PRO A 235 -27.31 0.58 -0.26
C PRO A 235 -27.98 0.23 1.07
N MET A 236 -27.18 0.05 2.12
CA MET A 236 -27.67 -0.13 3.49
C MET A 236 -27.81 1.24 4.13
N GLY A 237 -28.86 1.43 4.96
CA GLY A 237 -29.06 2.65 5.71
C GLY A 237 -30.50 3.20 5.64
N SER A 238 -30.67 4.44 6.11
CA SER A 238 -31.95 5.17 6.14
C SER A 238 -32.49 5.42 4.73
N ALA A 239 -33.78 5.79 4.65
CA ALA A 239 -34.44 6.17 3.40
C ALA A 239 -33.69 7.30 2.66
N LEU A 240 -33.12 8.26 3.40
CA LEU A 240 -32.34 9.36 2.87
C LEU A 240 -31.02 8.86 2.23
N GLU A 241 -30.30 7.96 2.87
CA GLU A 241 -29.07 7.37 2.35
C GLU A 241 -29.33 6.55 1.09
N LYS A 242 -30.44 5.82 1.03
CA LYS A 242 -30.90 5.10 -0.17
C LYS A 242 -31.23 6.06 -1.32
N MET A 243 -31.90 7.15 -1.04
CA MET A 243 -32.22 8.19 -2.01
C MET A 243 -30.94 8.88 -2.55
N ILE A 244 -30.01 9.19 -1.68
CA ILE A 244 -28.69 9.74 -2.04
C ILE A 244 -27.92 8.76 -2.95
N ALA A 245 -27.88 7.47 -2.59
CA ALA A 245 -27.25 6.44 -3.40
C ALA A 245 -27.89 6.31 -4.80
N GLN A 246 -29.19 6.45 -4.88
CA GLN A 246 -29.95 6.44 -6.14
C GLN A 246 -29.66 7.68 -6.99
N TYR A 247 -29.57 8.86 -6.37
CA TYR A 247 -29.23 10.12 -7.05
C TYR A 247 -27.83 10.07 -7.70
N TYR A 248 -26.86 9.42 -7.06
CA TYR A 248 -25.49 9.26 -7.57
C TYR A 248 -25.31 8.04 -8.48
N ASN A 249 -26.38 7.37 -8.95
CA ASN A 249 -26.31 6.13 -9.73
C ASN A 249 -25.50 5.01 -9.06
N SER A 250 -25.53 4.95 -7.71
CA SER A 250 -24.80 3.90 -6.96
C SER A 250 -25.60 2.60 -6.84
N THR A 251 -26.66 2.40 -7.61
CA THR A 251 -27.55 1.23 -7.53
C THR A 251 -27.50 0.33 -8.76
N GLY A 252 -26.91 0.78 -9.87
CA GLY A 252 -26.80 0.04 -11.11
C GLY A 252 -25.64 -0.98 -11.13
N PRO A 253 -25.57 -1.85 -12.16
CA PRO A 253 -24.44 -2.74 -12.36
C PRO A 253 -23.10 -2.01 -12.43
N MET A 254 -22.03 -2.71 -12.07
CA MET A 254 -20.67 -2.21 -12.14
C MET A 254 -19.87 -3.02 -13.16
N THR A 255 -19.37 -2.37 -14.20
CA THR A 255 -18.56 -3.01 -15.24
C THR A 255 -17.11 -2.63 -15.10
N TYR A 256 -16.24 -3.63 -15.04
CA TYR A 256 -14.80 -3.51 -15.01
C TYR A 256 -14.17 -4.11 -16.25
N GLU A 257 -13.10 -3.50 -16.75
CA GLU A 257 -12.15 -4.20 -17.60
C GLU A 257 -11.01 -4.70 -16.70
N LEU A 258 -10.76 -6.00 -16.70
CA LEU A 258 -9.70 -6.64 -15.94
C LEU A 258 -8.64 -7.22 -16.86
N ASN A 259 -7.42 -7.26 -16.39
CA ASN A 259 -6.32 -7.96 -17.01
C ASN A 259 -5.75 -9.00 -16.07
N SER A 260 -5.66 -10.23 -16.53
CA SER A 260 -5.01 -11.34 -15.84
C SER A 260 -3.75 -11.72 -16.61
N SER A 261 -2.58 -11.47 -16.03
CA SER A 261 -1.28 -11.84 -16.61
C SER A 261 -0.87 -13.21 -16.06
N MET A 262 -0.72 -14.20 -16.94
CA MET A 262 -0.14 -15.50 -16.59
C MET A 262 1.36 -15.44 -16.87
N LEU A 263 2.18 -15.29 -15.83
CA LEU A 263 3.63 -15.09 -15.91
C LEU A 263 4.37 -16.37 -15.56
N LEU A 264 5.22 -16.87 -16.46
CA LEU A 264 6.05 -18.04 -16.22
C LEU A 264 7.17 -17.68 -15.24
N LEU A 265 7.15 -18.27 -14.04
CA LEU A 265 8.17 -18.04 -13.03
C LEU A 265 9.53 -18.62 -13.43
N PRO A 266 10.66 -18.04 -12.98
CA PRO A 266 11.99 -18.58 -13.23
C PRO A 266 12.08 -20.07 -12.83
N LYS A 267 12.82 -20.85 -13.63
CA LYS A 267 13.01 -22.28 -13.30
C LYS A 267 13.74 -22.45 -11.96
N GLU A 268 14.80 -21.68 -11.79
CA GLU A 268 15.58 -21.60 -10.56
C GLU A 268 15.26 -20.27 -9.88
N PRO A 269 14.58 -20.30 -8.69
CA PRO A 269 14.34 -19.09 -7.92
C PRO A 269 15.63 -18.37 -7.56
N MET A 270 15.59 -17.06 -7.46
CA MET A 270 16.71 -16.26 -6.93
C MET A 270 17.00 -16.69 -5.47
N LYS A 271 18.29 -16.68 -5.07
CA LYS A 271 18.60 -16.81 -3.63
C LYS A 271 17.92 -15.70 -2.87
N PRO A 272 16.99 -15.98 -1.95
CA PRO A 272 16.28 -14.97 -1.19
C PRO A 272 17.22 -14.23 -0.23
N ARG A 273 16.80 -13.08 0.25
CA ARG A 273 17.38 -12.36 1.39
C ARG A 273 16.31 -12.12 2.41
N LEU A 274 16.59 -12.47 3.67
CA LEU A 274 15.60 -12.34 4.72
C LEU A 274 15.39 -10.89 5.11
N TYR A 275 14.13 -10.57 5.43
CA TYR A 275 13.69 -9.27 5.89
C TYR A 275 14.25 -8.93 7.26
N ASP A 276 14.69 -7.70 7.44
CA ASP A 276 15.05 -7.11 8.72
C ASP A 276 14.26 -5.80 8.94
N PRO A 277 13.55 -5.65 10.07
CA PRO A 277 12.71 -4.47 10.32
C PRO A 277 13.50 -3.15 10.45
N ARG A 278 14.82 -3.21 10.54
CA ARG A 278 15.71 -2.03 10.60
C ARG A 278 16.10 -1.51 9.21
N VAL A 279 15.69 -2.22 8.15
CA VAL A 279 15.92 -1.80 6.75
C VAL A 279 14.60 -1.90 5.97
N GLY A 280 14.17 -0.83 5.35
CA GLY A 280 12.83 -0.63 4.82
C GLY A 280 12.57 -1.29 3.47
N TYR A 281 12.45 -2.61 3.42
CA TYR A 281 12.05 -3.33 2.20
C TYR A 281 10.62 -3.84 2.29
N PHE A 282 9.93 -3.91 1.14
CA PHE A 282 8.79 -4.80 0.99
C PHE A 282 9.23 -6.24 1.10
N ALA A 283 8.36 -7.12 1.58
CA ALA A 283 8.71 -8.51 1.81
C ALA A 283 7.52 -9.45 1.62
N VAL A 284 7.82 -10.68 1.23
CA VAL A 284 6.86 -11.79 1.12
C VAL A 284 7.03 -12.68 2.33
N GLY A 285 6.00 -12.73 3.16
CA GLY A 285 5.98 -13.51 4.40
C GLY A 285 5.53 -14.96 4.18
N TYR A 286 6.08 -15.87 4.95
CA TYR A 286 5.67 -17.28 5.02
C TYR A 286 5.84 -17.85 6.41
N LYS A 287 5.10 -18.91 6.71
CA LYS A 287 5.22 -19.71 7.93
C LYS A 287 6.22 -20.82 7.68
N ASP A 288 7.28 -20.87 8.46
CA ASP A 288 8.31 -21.91 8.41
C ASP A 288 8.08 -22.87 9.58
N PHE A 289 7.72 -24.11 9.27
CA PHE A 289 7.46 -25.16 10.25
C PHE A 289 8.73 -25.93 10.62
N ASP A 290 9.80 -25.82 9.83
CA ASP A 290 11.06 -26.52 10.08
C ASP A 290 12.04 -25.68 10.91
N GLY A 291 11.83 -24.34 10.93
CA GLY A 291 12.75 -23.40 11.58
C GLY A 291 12.68 -23.36 13.11
N ASN A 292 11.72 -24.05 13.76
CA ASN A 292 11.55 -24.09 15.20
C ASN A 292 10.97 -25.42 15.67
N PRO A 293 11.69 -26.20 16.51
CA PRO A 293 11.23 -27.50 16.97
C PRO A 293 10.01 -27.43 17.90
N HIS A 294 9.64 -26.27 18.41
CA HIS A 294 8.54 -26.08 19.36
C HIS A 294 7.35 -25.30 18.77
N GLY A 295 7.36 -25.05 17.47
CA GLY A 295 6.30 -24.31 16.82
C GLY A 295 6.70 -23.82 15.43
N MET A 296 5.90 -22.92 14.84
CA MET A 296 6.24 -22.32 13.56
C MET A 296 6.95 -20.97 13.75
N LYS A 297 7.79 -20.60 12.79
CA LYS A 297 8.45 -19.30 12.74
C LYS A 297 7.94 -18.51 11.54
N TYR A 298 7.57 -17.26 11.77
CA TYR A 298 7.34 -16.34 10.66
C TYR A 298 8.67 -15.89 10.07
N LYS A 299 8.80 -16.04 8.76
CA LYS A 299 9.91 -15.52 7.95
C LYS A 299 9.36 -14.68 6.82
N ALA A 300 10.18 -13.79 6.28
CA ALA A 300 9.84 -13.04 5.10
C ALA A 300 11.08 -12.80 4.26
N ASN A 301 10.92 -12.87 2.94
CA ASN A 301 11.96 -12.57 1.97
C ASN A 301 11.73 -11.15 1.44
N ILE A 302 12.76 -10.30 1.41
CA ILE A 302 12.63 -8.98 0.79
C ILE A 302 12.35 -9.11 -0.71
N THR A 303 11.59 -8.16 -1.24
CA THR A 303 11.40 -8.06 -2.69
C THR A 303 12.53 -7.24 -3.29
N ARG A 304 13.19 -7.78 -4.33
CA ARG A 304 14.29 -7.12 -5.04
C ARG A 304 14.53 -7.72 -6.42
N TRP A 305 15.16 -6.98 -7.32
CA TRP A 305 15.62 -7.52 -8.61
C TRP A 305 16.79 -8.48 -8.41
N ARG A 306 16.91 -9.46 -9.31
CA ARG A 306 18.10 -10.31 -9.38
C ARG A 306 19.23 -9.56 -10.07
N LEU A 307 20.21 -9.11 -9.30
CA LEU A 307 21.45 -8.55 -9.83
C LEU A 307 22.62 -9.46 -9.46
N GLU A 308 23.29 -9.97 -10.49
CA GLU A 308 24.45 -10.83 -10.40
C GLU A 308 25.50 -10.36 -11.40
N PRO A 309 26.81 -10.43 -11.08
CA PRO A 309 27.86 -10.14 -12.04
C PRO A 309 27.81 -11.12 -13.23
N LYS A 310 28.26 -10.69 -14.41
CA LYS A 310 28.55 -11.59 -15.52
C LYS A 310 29.57 -12.64 -15.07
N ASP A 311 29.56 -13.84 -15.65
CA ASP A 311 30.40 -14.93 -15.20
C ASP A 311 31.90 -14.57 -15.28
N GLU A 312 32.31 -13.83 -16.30
CA GLU A 312 33.65 -13.29 -16.47
C GLU A 312 34.04 -12.17 -15.50
N ASP A 313 33.07 -11.50 -14.88
CA ASP A 313 33.29 -10.37 -14.00
C ASP A 313 33.21 -10.72 -12.49
N LYS A 314 32.87 -11.95 -12.15
CA LYS A 314 32.68 -12.36 -10.74
C LYS A 314 33.92 -12.10 -9.87
N GLU A 315 35.08 -12.46 -10.36
CA GLU A 315 36.36 -12.24 -9.65
C GLU A 315 36.69 -10.73 -9.51
N ARG A 316 36.36 -9.94 -10.51
CA ARG A 316 36.52 -8.48 -10.45
C ARG A 316 35.60 -7.86 -9.41
N TYR A 317 34.35 -8.31 -9.40
CA TYR A 317 33.37 -7.86 -8.39
C TYR A 317 33.84 -8.19 -6.96
N LEU A 318 34.35 -9.39 -6.73
CA LEU A 318 34.86 -9.81 -5.41
C LEU A 318 36.09 -9.03 -4.97
N ARG A 319 36.88 -8.48 -5.90
CA ARG A 319 37.98 -7.54 -5.61
C ARG A 319 37.48 -6.11 -5.34
N GLY A 320 36.18 -5.82 -5.41
CA GLY A 320 35.59 -4.49 -5.20
C GLY A 320 35.60 -3.59 -6.44
N GLU A 321 35.83 -4.15 -7.64
CA GLU A 321 35.71 -3.41 -8.90
C GLU A 321 34.22 -3.25 -9.27
N LEU A 322 33.85 -2.11 -9.84
CA LEU A 322 32.50 -1.90 -10.38
C LEU A 322 32.33 -2.69 -11.68
N VAL A 323 31.35 -3.55 -11.73
CA VAL A 323 31.03 -4.37 -12.91
C VAL A 323 29.58 -4.16 -13.37
N GLU A 324 29.29 -4.53 -14.61
CA GLU A 324 27.91 -4.54 -15.09
C GLU A 324 27.19 -5.81 -14.63
N PRO A 325 25.92 -5.71 -14.27
CA PRO A 325 25.14 -6.90 -13.95
C PRO A 325 24.88 -7.72 -15.24
N LYS A 326 24.66 -9.02 -15.07
CA LYS A 326 24.27 -9.94 -16.14
C LYS A 326 22.99 -9.50 -16.86
N LYS A 327 22.02 -8.99 -16.11
CA LYS A 327 20.78 -8.38 -16.61
C LYS A 327 20.53 -7.07 -15.87
N PRO A 328 20.71 -5.92 -16.51
CA PRO A 328 20.36 -4.63 -15.90
C PRO A 328 18.83 -4.47 -15.77
N ILE A 329 18.41 -3.64 -14.83
CA ILE A 329 17.03 -3.19 -14.68
C ILE A 329 16.77 -2.13 -15.74
N VAL A 330 15.85 -2.39 -16.66
CA VAL A 330 15.48 -1.43 -17.72
C VAL A 330 14.04 -1.00 -17.50
N ILE A 331 13.83 0.32 -17.38
CA ILE A 331 12.50 0.91 -17.24
C ILE A 331 12.24 1.80 -18.46
N TYR A 332 11.23 1.44 -19.23
CA TYR A 332 10.83 2.19 -20.41
C TYR A 332 9.85 3.30 -20.05
N ILE A 333 9.85 4.38 -20.82
CA ILE A 333 8.82 5.42 -20.72
C ILE A 333 7.75 5.15 -21.79
N ASP A 334 6.50 5.07 -21.35
CA ASP A 334 5.35 4.85 -22.21
C ASP A 334 5.30 5.88 -23.37
N PRO A 335 5.13 5.45 -24.62
CA PRO A 335 5.00 6.36 -25.77
C PRO A 335 3.87 7.39 -25.64
N ALA A 336 2.85 7.10 -24.84
CA ALA A 336 1.74 8.03 -24.56
C ALA A 336 2.16 9.22 -23.68
N THR A 337 3.35 9.18 -23.08
CA THR A 337 3.85 10.27 -22.23
C THR A 337 4.11 11.53 -23.06
N PRO A 338 3.66 12.72 -22.60
CA PRO A 338 4.02 13.98 -23.27
C PRO A 338 5.53 14.13 -23.40
N LYS A 339 6.02 14.36 -24.62
CA LYS A 339 7.46 14.33 -24.95
C LYS A 339 8.32 15.22 -24.06
N LYS A 340 7.83 16.37 -23.64
CA LYS A 340 8.55 17.30 -22.76
C LYS A 340 8.86 16.72 -21.37
N TRP A 341 8.10 15.70 -20.89
CA TRP A 341 8.32 15.07 -19.59
C TRP A 341 9.23 13.85 -19.64
N VAL A 342 9.40 13.23 -20.80
CA VAL A 342 10.18 12.01 -20.99
C VAL A 342 11.62 12.14 -20.46
N PRO A 343 12.38 13.22 -20.73
CA PRO A 343 13.74 13.34 -20.21
C PRO A 343 13.83 13.36 -18.68
N TYR A 344 12.86 13.99 -18.01
CA TYR A 344 12.82 14.08 -16.54
C TYR A 344 12.48 12.73 -15.90
N LEU A 345 11.56 11.97 -16.50
CA LEU A 345 11.25 10.62 -16.05
C LEU A 345 12.44 9.69 -16.17
N ILE A 346 13.18 9.75 -17.30
CA ILE A 346 14.42 9.00 -17.53
C ILE A 346 15.49 9.38 -16.51
N GLN A 347 15.64 10.67 -16.23
CA GLN A 347 16.60 11.14 -15.21
C GLN A 347 16.25 10.58 -13.83
N GLY A 348 14.96 10.58 -13.45
CA GLY A 348 14.50 10.02 -12.20
C GLY A 348 14.82 8.52 -12.05
N VAL A 349 14.71 7.74 -13.13
CA VAL A 349 15.17 6.35 -13.14
C VAL A 349 16.70 6.26 -12.94
N ASN A 350 17.45 7.06 -13.68
CA ASN A 350 18.91 7.00 -13.71
C ASN A 350 19.56 7.56 -12.42
N ASP A 351 18.85 8.36 -11.62
CA ASP A 351 19.34 8.89 -10.35
C ASP A 351 19.77 7.76 -9.39
N TRP A 352 19.17 6.58 -9.48
CA TRP A 352 19.51 5.42 -8.66
C TRP A 352 20.85 4.76 -8.99
N GLN A 353 21.48 5.12 -10.10
CA GLN A 353 22.74 4.49 -10.55
C GLN A 353 23.84 4.57 -9.48
N LYS A 354 23.97 5.72 -8.79
CA LYS A 354 24.97 5.90 -7.72
C LYS A 354 24.75 4.97 -6.53
N ALA A 355 23.49 4.72 -6.17
CA ALA A 355 23.19 3.77 -5.11
C ALA A 355 23.58 2.34 -5.48
N PHE A 356 23.39 1.93 -6.74
CA PHE A 356 23.85 0.62 -7.21
C PHE A 356 25.37 0.49 -7.31
N GLU A 357 26.11 1.59 -7.51
CA GLU A 357 27.57 1.58 -7.43
C GLU A 357 28.06 1.23 -6.02
N LYS A 358 27.32 1.62 -4.94
CA LYS A 358 27.62 1.13 -3.58
C LYS A 358 27.47 -0.38 -3.45
N ALA A 359 26.51 -0.97 -4.18
CA ALA A 359 26.35 -2.42 -4.25
C ALA A 359 27.36 -3.14 -5.17
N GLY A 360 28.24 -2.39 -5.85
CA GLY A 360 29.28 -2.92 -6.74
C GLY A 360 28.89 -3.00 -8.22
N PHE A 361 27.75 -2.41 -8.62
CA PHE A 361 27.25 -2.48 -9.98
C PHE A 361 27.20 -1.11 -10.67
N LYS A 362 27.83 -0.99 -11.83
CA LYS A 362 27.66 0.12 -12.77
C LYS A 362 26.63 -0.25 -13.84
N ASN A 363 25.94 0.73 -14.39
CA ASN A 363 24.90 0.54 -15.41
C ASN A 363 23.82 -0.48 -14.99
N ALA A 364 23.51 -0.51 -13.67
CA ALA A 364 22.57 -1.47 -13.09
C ALA A 364 21.11 -1.15 -13.38
N ILE A 365 20.79 0.13 -13.51
CA ILE A 365 19.43 0.62 -13.82
C ILE A 365 19.49 1.64 -14.95
N ILE A 366 18.56 1.55 -15.91
CA ILE A 366 18.58 2.35 -17.12
C ILE A 366 17.14 2.76 -17.48
N GLY A 367 16.90 4.06 -17.53
CA GLY A 367 15.69 4.64 -18.13
C GLY A 367 15.83 4.76 -19.64
N LYS A 368 14.81 4.36 -20.41
CA LYS A 368 14.81 4.44 -21.88
C LYS A 368 13.45 4.85 -22.42
N GLU A 369 13.44 5.52 -23.56
CA GLU A 369 12.24 5.62 -24.36
C GLU A 369 11.85 4.24 -24.92
N ALA A 370 10.54 3.99 -25.04
CA ALA A 370 10.05 2.81 -25.71
C ALA A 370 10.43 2.85 -27.20
N PRO A 371 10.84 1.71 -27.81
CA PRO A 371 11.11 1.66 -29.24
C PRO A 371 9.88 2.03 -30.07
N THR A 372 10.07 2.83 -31.09
CA THR A 372 9.01 3.25 -32.04
C THR A 372 9.06 2.48 -33.35
N ASP A 373 10.15 1.78 -33.60
CA ASP A 373 10.49 1.05 -34.85
C ASP A 373 10.37 -0.48 -34.71
N ASP A 374 10.07 -0.98 -33.52
CA ASP A 374 9.84 -2.41 -33.26
C ASP A 374 8.34 -2.72 -33.09
N PRO A 375 7.69 -3.29 -34.13
CA PRO A 375 6.27 -3.62 -34.06
C PRO A 375 5.95 -4.79 -33.10
N THR A 376 6.97 -5.50 -32.61
CA THR A 376 6.81 -6.58 -31.64
C THR A 376 6.92 -6.11 -30.20
N TRP A 377 7.38 -4.89 -29.97
CA TRP A 377 7.47 -4.31 -28.64
C TRP A 377 6.09 -4.00 -28.08
N SER A 378 5.86 -4.33 -26.81
CA SER A 378 4.59 -4.09 -26.12
C SER A 378 4.83 -3.80 -24.65
N LEU A 379 4.04 -2.88 -24.09
CA LEU A 379 3.94 -2.67 -22.63
C LEU A 379 3.34 -3.89 -21.90
N GLU A 380 2.61 -4.75 -22.63
CA GLU A 380 2.00 -5.94 -22.03
C GLU A 380 2.95 -7.14 -21.97
N ASP A 381 4.14 -7.03 -22.57
CA ASP A 381 5.18 -8.06 -22.45
C ASP A 381 5.92 -7.89 -21.12
N ALA A 382 5.83 -8.86 -20.25
CA ALA A 382 6.41 -8.83 -18.89
C ALA A 382 7.95 -8.65 -18.88
N ARG A 383 8.61 -8.74 -20.02
CA ARG A 383 10.04 -8.39 -20.14
C ARG A 383 10.31 -6.89 -20.14
N HIS A 384 9.26 -6.07 -20.25
CA HIS A 384 9.35 -4.62 -20.41
C HIS A 384 8.71 -3.91 -19.23
N SER A 385 9.53 -3.61 -18.23
CA SER A 385 9.10 -2.72 -17.14
C SER A 385 8.99 -1.29 -17.63
N ALA A 386 7.99 -0.54 -17.17
CA ALA A 386 7.73 0.80 -17.69
C ALA A 386 7.10 1.78 -16.68
N ILE A 387 7.31 3.08 -16.91
CA ILE A 387 6.47 4.14 -16.39
C ILE A 387 5.32 4.33 -17.39
N VAL A 388 4.10 3.98 -16.97
CA VAL A 388 2.89 3.95 -17.79
C VAL A 388 2.07 5.20 -17.57
N TYR A 389 1.96 6.04 -18.60
CA TYR A 389 1.20 7.28 -18.53
C TYR A 389 -0.30 7.03 -18.61
N LYS A 390 -1.05 7.64 -17.68
CA LYS A 390 -2.51 7.50 -17.60
C LYS A 390 -3.18 8.87 -17.59
N PRO A 391 -3.97 9.22 -18.61
CA PRO A 391 -4.77 10.44 -18.63
C PRO A 391 -5.92 10.29 -17.62
N SER A 392 -5.71 10.78 -16.39
CA SER A 392 -6.63 10.63 -15.27
C SER A 392 -6.59 11.87 -14.39
N ASP A 393 -7.71 12.16 -13.73
CA ASP A 393 -7.84 13.22 -12.73
C ASP A 393 -7.29 12.83 -11.34
N ILE A 394 -6.77 11.62 -11.20
CA ILE A 394 -6.17 11.13 -9.95
C ILE A 394 -4.85 11.89 -9.69
N PRO A 395 -4.73 12.63 -8.57
CA PRO A 395 -3.51 13.33 -8.22
C PRO A 395 -2.53 12.39 -7.48
N ASN A 396 -1.98 11.41 -8.20
CA ASN A 396 -1.11 10.39 -7.62
C ASN A 396 -0.14 9.82 -8.66
N ALA A 397 0.86 9.07 -8.16
CA ALA A 397 1.65 8.10 -8.88
C ALA A 397 1.81 6.86 -7.98
N SER A 398 2.19 5.71 -8.52
CA SER A 398 2.47 4.52 -7.71
C SER A 398 3.42 3.57 -8.43
N GLY A 399 4.39 3.04 -7.68
CA GLY A 399 5.40 2.09 -8.18
C GLY A 399 5.17 0.65 -7.70
N PRO A 400 4.13 -0.06 -8.18
CA PRO A 400 3.94 -1.46 -7.85
C PRO A 400 4.95 -2.34 -8.58
N HIS A 401 5.18 -3.54 -8.05
CA HIS A 401 5.99 -4.57 -8.72
C HIS A 401 5.32 -5.94 -8.61
N VAL A 402 5.62 -6.81 -9.58
CA VAL A 402 5.29 -8.23 -9.55
C VAL A 402 6.53 -9.00 -9.14
N HIS A 403 6.38 -9.95 -8.23
CA HIS A 403 7.51 -10.70 -7.70
C HIS A 403 7.21 -12.20 -7.58
N ASP A 404 8.25 -12.99 -7.62
CA ASP A 404 8.21 -14.43 -7.38
C ASP A 404 7.98 -14.69 -5.88
N PRO A 405 6.86 -15.31 -5.47
CA PRO A 405 6.57 -15.53 -4.06
C PRO A 405 7.53 -16.51 -3.37
N ARG A 406 8.34 -17.25 -4.13
CA ARG A 406 9.33 -18.21 -3.58
C ARG A 406 10.58 -17.51 -3.05
N SER A 407 10.94 -16.35 -3.65
CA SER A 407 12.24 -15.72 -3.40
C SER A 407 12.18 -14.21 -3.16
N GLY A 408 11.05 -13.57 -3.47
CA GLY A 408 10.95 -12.12 -3.54
C GLY A 408 11.60 -11.50 -4.79
N GLU A 409 12.01 -12.28 -5.80
CA GLU A 409 12.57 -11.74 -7.04
C GLU A 409 11.54 -10.88 -7.77
N ILE A 410 11.83 -9.61 -7.97
CA ILE A 410 10.99 -8.72 -8.79
C ILE A 410 11.17 -9.11 -10.26
N LEU A 411 10.06 -9.33 -10.96
CA LEU A 411 10.01 -9.83 -12.33
C LEU A 411 9.65 -8.74 -13.33
N GLU A 412 8.73 -7.87 -12.96
CA GLU A 412 8.30 -6.71 -13.74
C GLU A 412 7.78 -5.60 -12.85
N THR A 413 7.73 -4.39 -13.39
CA THR A 413 7.03 -3.26 -12.78
C THR A 413 6.36 -2.39 -13.83
N HIS A 414 5.13 -1.92 -13.53
CA HIS A 414 4.45 -0.88 -14.28
C HIS A 414 4.11 0.25 -13.31
N ILE A 415 4.96 1.29 -13.30
CA ILE A 415 4.73 2.49 -12.50
C ILE A 415 3.53 3.24 -13.08
N ASN A 416 2.49 3.41 -12.30
CA ASN A 416 1.31 4.16 -12.71
C ASN A 416 1.61 5.67 -12.60
N TRP A 417 1.64 6.36 -13.72
CA TRP A 417 1.84 7.80 -13.78
C TRP A 417 0.54 8.50 -14.19
N TYR A 418 -0.21 9.03 -13.24
CA TYR A 418 -1.44 9.72 -13.56
C TYR A 418 -1.17 11.19 -13.94
N HIS A 419 -1.86 11.68 -14.98
CA HIS A 419 -1.65 13.04 -15.48
C HIS A 419 -1.72 14.10 -14.37
N ASN A 420 -2.69 13.97 -13.49
CA ASN A 420 -3.00 14.98 -12.47
C ASN A 420 -2.01 14.99 -11.28
N VAL A 421 -0.97 14.14 -11.29
CA VAL A 421 0.14 14.24 -10.33
C VAL A 421 0.82 15.60 -10.40
N MET A 422 0.83 16.24 -11.59
CA MET A 422 1.40 17.58 -11.76
C MET A 422 0.67 18.65 -10.93
N LEU A 423 -0.66 18.53 -10.76
CA LEU A 423 -1.42 19.43 -9.88
C LEU A 423 -1.04 19.21 -8.41
N LEU A 424 -0.80 17.97 -8.00
CA LEU A 424 -0.33 17.65 -6.65
C LEU A 424 1.04 18.27 -6.39
N LEU A 425 1.96 18.12 -7.33
CA LEU A 425 3.32 18.69 -7.27
C LEU A 425 3.29 20.22 -7.20
N TYR A 426 2.45 20.84 -8.03
CA TYR A 426 2.22 22.28 -7.98
C TYR A 426 1.78 22.72 -6.58
N ASN A 427 0.76 22.05 -6.02
CA ASN A 427 0.18 22.40 -4.72
C ASN A 427 1.19 22.24 -3.58
N TRP A 428 1.98 21.17 -3.57
CA TRP A 428 3.01 20.96 -2.55
C TRP A 428 4.10 22.03 -2.64
N TYR A 429 4.63 22.23 -3.85
CA TYR A 429 5.77 23.13 -4.02
C TYR A 429 5.44 24.59 -3.72
N ILE A 430 4.30 25.09 -4.19
CA ILE A 430 3.91 26.48 -3.93
C ILE A 430 3.73 26.76 -2.43
N VAL A 431 3.22 25.80 -1.66
CA VAL A 431 2.99 25.96 -0.22
C VAL A 431 4.28 25.84 0.59
N GLN A 432 5.13 24.87 0.25
CA GLN A 432 6.31 24.58 1.05
C GLN A 432 7.53 25.41 0.61
N ALA A 433 7.63 25.75 -0.68
CA ALA A 433 8.77 26.47 -1.25
C ALA A 433 8.45 27.89 -1.73
N GLY A 434 7.18 28.29 -1.88
CA GLY A 434 6.82 29.60 -2.43
C GLY A 434 7.38 30.80 -1.66
N ALA A 435 7.60 30.66 -0.35
CA ALA A 435 8.26 31.72 0.43
C ALA A 435 9.74 31.89 0.07
N ILE A 436 10.41 30.84 -0.43
CA ILE A 436 11.87 30.77 -0.64
C ILE A 436 12.25 30.72 -2.12
N ASP A 437 11.47 30.06 -3.00
CA ASP A 437 11.72 30.04 -4.44
C ASP A 437 10.76 30.98 -5.19
N PRO A 438 11.25 32.08 -5.77
CA PRO A 438 10.43 32.98 -6.60
C PRO A 438 9.81 32.28 -7.82
N GLY A 439 10.40 31.18 -8.32
CA GLY A 439 9.87 30.41 -9.45
C GLY A 439 8.53 29.78 -9.15
N ALA A 440 8.19 29.57 -7.86
CA ALA A 440 6.89 29.03 -7.44
C ALA A 440 5.73 30.05 -7.38
N ARG A 441 6.01 31.36 -7.51
CA ARG A 441 5.05 32.45 -7.23
C ARG A 441 4.20 32.82 -8.43
N LYS A 442 3.60 31.84 -9.09
CA LYS A 442 2.81 32.01 -10.32
C LYS A 442 1.75 30.90 -10.50
N PRO A 443 0.67 31.16 -11.25
CA PRO A 443 -0.45 30.20 -11.37
C PRO A 443 -0.11 28.94 -12.17
N GLN A 444 1.00 28.96 -12.92
CA GLN A 444 1.53 27.81 -13.66
C GLN A 444 3.06 27.86 -13.61
N PHE A 445 3.69 26.73 -13.28
CA PHE A 445 5.14 26.62 -13.31
C PHE A 445 5.64 26.50 -14.77
N ASP A 446 6.87 26.96 -15.00
CA ASP A 446 7.55 26.66 -16.27
C ASP A 446 7.86 25.16 -16.38
N ASP A 447 8.13 24.74 -17.62
CA ASP A 447 8.40 23.32 -17.92
C ASP A 447 9.65 22.81 -17.21
N GLU A 448 10.64 23.65 -16.95
CA GLU A 448 11.85 23.29 -16.22
C GLU A 448 11.53 22.94 -14.77
N LEU A 449 10.87 23.84 -14.02
CA LEU A 449 10.50 23.59 -12.64
C LEU A 449 9.56 22.39 -12.50
N MET A 450 8.53 22.30 -13.38
CA MET A 450 7.63 21.15 -13.35
C MET A 450 8.36 19.86 -13.71
N GLY A 451 9.32 19.92 -14.64
CA GLY A 451 10.16 18.78 -15.00
C GLY A 451 11.01 18.26 -13.84
N GLU A 452 11.65 19.15 -13.08
CA GLU A 452 12.41 18.78 -11.88
C GLU A 452 11.50 18.15 -10.79
N LEU A 453 10.29 18.64 -10.64
CA LEU A 453 9.28 18.06 -9.74
C LEU A 453 8.85 16.65 -10.20
N ILE A 454 8.68 16.45 -11.51
CA ILE A 454 8.39 15.15 -12.13
C ILE A 454 9.56 14.19 -11.90
N ARG A 455 10.81 14.62 -12.07
CA ARG A 455 12.02 13.84 -11.79
C ARG A 455 12.05 13.36 -10.35
N PHE A 456 11.75 14.25 -9.38
CA PHE A 456 11.66 13.89 -7.97
C PHE A 456 10.69 12.72 -7.74
N VAL A 457 9.44 12.82 -8.22
CA VAL A 457 8.45 11.74 -8.04
C VAL A 457 8.84 10.50 -8.82
N SER A 458 9.42 10.64 -10.01
CA SER A 458 9.94 9.49 -10.77
C SER A 458 10.99 8.73 -9.96
N SER A 459 11.96 9.42 -9.35
CA SER A 459 12.96 8.79 -8.47
C SER A 459 12.32 8.07 -7.28
N HIS A 460 11.30 8.67 -6.65
CA HIS A 460 10.58 8.08 -5.53
C HIS A 460 9.83 6.79 -5.94
N GLU A 461 9.02 6.84 -7.02
CA GLU A 461 8.27 5.67 -7.49
C GLU A 461 9.18 4.53 -7.96
N VAL A 462 10.31 4.88 -8.58
CA VAL A 462 11.34 3.89 -8.93
C VAL A 462 11.88 3.22 -7.67
N GLY A 463 12.10 3.93 -6.58
CA GLY A 463 12.50 3.35 -5.29
C GLY A 463 11.58 2.23 -4.82
N HIS A 464 10.26 2.40 -4.96
CA HIS A 464 9.30 1.33 -4.67
C HIS A 464 9.49 0.11 -5.58
N THR A 465 9.79 0.33 -6.85
CA THR A 465 10.04 -0.77 -7.79
C THR A 465 11.38 -1.46 -7.58
N LEU A 466 12.25 -0.90 -6.73
CA LEU A 466 13.46 -1.53 -6.24
C LEU A 466 13.25 -2.29 -4.92
N GLY A 467 12.01 -2.36 -4.45
CA GLY A 467 11.62 -3.05 -3.21
C GLY A 467 11.60 -2.17 -1.97
N LEU A 468 11.90 -0.87 -2.06
CA LEU A 468 11.98 0.03 -0.91
C LEU A 468 10.62 0.52 -0.45
N ARG A 469 10.40 0.53 0.85
CA ARG A 469 9.25 1.13 1.53
C ARG A 469 9.51 2.59 1.87
N HIS A 470 8.46 3.32 2.24
CA HIS A 470 8.61 4.65 2.80
C HIS A 470 9.46 4.62 4.08
N ASN A 471 10.39 5.57 4.20
CA ASN A 471 11.20 5.79 5.40
C ASN A 471 10.78 7.11 6.07
N PHE A 472 9.63 7.14 6.75
CA PHE A 472 9.10 8.33 7.41
C PHE A 472 9.97 8.83 8.57
N GLY A 473 10.85 7.97 9.12
CA GLY A 473 11.77 8.35 10.17
C GLY A 473 13.06 9.03 9.69
N SER A 474 13.27 9.13 8.38
CA SER A 474 14.52 9.59 7.82
C SER A 474 14.80 11.07 8.14
N SER A 475 13.84 11.96 7.88
CA SER A 475 13.97 13.40 8.13
C SER A 475 14.22 13.76 9.59
N ALA A 476 13.62 13.00 10.54
CA ALA A 476 13.81 13.20 11.97
C ALA A 476 15.26 12.93 12.47
N THR A 477 16.12 12.37 11.62
CA THR A 477 17.52 12.15 11.96
C THR A 477 18.41 13.36 11.70
N VAL A 478 17.90 14.41 11.06
CA VAL A 478 18.64 15.63 10.69
C VAL A 478 18.29 16.76 11.65
N PRO A 479 19.27 17.45 12.27
CA PRO A 479 19.00 18.64 13.07
C PRO A 479 18.36 19.76 12.26
N VAL A 480 17.32 20.40 12.81
CA VAL A 480 16.58 21.49 12.15
C VAL A 480 17.51 22.61 11.66
N GLU A 481 18.53 22.97 12.44
CA GLU A 481 19.48 24.03 12.09
C GLU A 481 20.30 23.71 10.84
N LYS A 482 20.56 22.41 10.58
CA LYS A 482 21.28 21.98 9.37
C LYS A 482 20.45 22.19 8.11
N LEU A 483 19.14 22.18 8.23
CA LEU A 483 18.22 22.43 7.10
C LEU A 483 18.20 23.91 6.66
N ARG A 484 18.76 24.79 7.47
CA ARG A 484 19.00 26.22 7.19
C ARG A 484 20.47 26.55 6.88
N ASP A 485 21.37 25.60 7.07
CA ASP A 485 22.78 25.72 6.70
C ASP A 485 22.92 25.43 5.19
N LYS A 486 23.02 26.47 4.38
CA LYS A 486 23.11 26.36 2.92
C LYS A 486 24.14 25.35 2.45
N ALA A 487 25.37 25.47 2.96
CA ALA A 487 26.48 24.62 2.52
C ALA A 487 26.22 23.14 2.85
N TRP A 488 25.68 22.91 4.03
CA TRP A 488 25.37 21.55 4.46
C TRP A 488 24.19 20.94 3.68
N VAL A 489 23.04 21.67 3.58
CA VAL A 489 21.84 21.12 2.98
C VAL A 489 21.95 20.95 1.47
N GLU A 490 22.66 21.83 0.78
CA GLU A 490 22.95 21.68 -0.65
C GLU A 490 23.90 20.50 -0.93
N ALA A 491 24.79 20.16 0.01
CA ALA A 491 25.67 19.00 -0.09
C ALA A 491 24.95 17.68 0.27
N ASN A 492 24.14 17.65 1.32
CA ASN A 492 23.58 16.43 1.91
C ASN A 492 22.12 16.14 1.57
N GLY A 493 21.35 17.14 1.10
CA GLY A 493 19.89 17.08 1.04
C GLY A 493 19.24 17.40 2.39
N HIS A 494 17.94 17.65 2.39
CA HIS A 494 17.18 17.93 3.60
C HIS A 494 16.61 16.70 4.28
N THR A 495 16.62 15.56 3.60
CA THR A 495 16.31 14.23 4.14
C THR A 495 17.34 13.22 3.66
N PRO A 496 17.71 12.21 4.48
CA PRO A 496 18.61 11.14 4.08
C PRO A 496 18.02 10.14 3.05
N SER A 497 16.73 10.21 2.76
CA SER A 497 16.06 9.26 1.86
C SER A 497 15.05 9.94 0.95
N ILE A 498 15.08 9.58 -0.35
CA ILE A 498 14.03 9.93 -1.31
C ILE A 498 12.70 9.23 -0.98
N MET A 499 12.76 8.11 -0.23
CA MET A 499 11.59 7.35 0.19
C MET A 499 10.88 7.94 1.40
N ASP A 500 11.39 9.04 1.94
CA ASP A 500 10.73 9.85 2.93
C ASP A 500 9.65 10.74 2.29
N TYR A 501 8.55 10.96 2.98
CA TYR A 501 7.56 11.95 2.57
C TYR A 501 7.89 13.35 3.08
N ALA A 502 9.19 13.68 3.18
CA ALA A 502 9.68 15.00 3.59
C ALA A 502 9.21 16.13 2.67
N ARG A 503 8.88 15.82 1.42
CA ARG A 503 8.54 16.76 0.36
C ARG A 503 9.64 17.80 0.15
N PHE A 504 9.40 19.10 0.44
CA PHE A 504 10.36 20.16 0.18
C PHE A 504 10.82 20.80 1.49
N ASN A 505 12.04 21.38 1.48
CA ASN A 505 12.61 22.00 2.66
C ASN A 505 11.87 23.28 3.07
N TYR A 506 10.73 23.13 3.74
CA TYR A 506 9.91 24.23 4.24
C TYR A 506 10.51 24.95 5.45
N ILE A 507 11.61 24.44 6.01
CA ILE A 507 12.34 25.05 7.15
C ILE A 507 13.21 26.21 6.67
N ALA A 508 13.77 26.08 5.48
CA ALA A 508 14.57 27.13 4.85
C ALA A 508 13.82 28.47 4.83
N GLN A 509 14.55 29.54 5.02
CA GLN A 509 13.99 30.90 5.02
C GLN A 509 14.58 31.67 3.83
N PRO A 510 13.91 32.72 3.32
CA PRO A 510 14.47 33.54 2.23
C PRO A 510 15.88 34.10 2.51
N GLU A 511 16.13 34.43 3.76
CA GLU A 511 17.43 34.97 4.21
C GLU A 511 18.57 33.92 4.14
N ASP A 512 18.27 32.63 4.11
CA ASP A 512 19.25 31.53 4.03
C ASP A 512 19.83 31.38 2.62
N SER A 513 19.13 31.91 1.59
CA SER A 513 19.55 31.89 0.18
C SER A 513 19.86 30.47 -0.33
N ILE A 514 19.11 29.45 0.16
CA ILE A 514 19.25 28.06 -0.25
C ILE A 514 18.69 27.90 -1.66
N SER A 515 19.46 27.24 -2.53
CA SER A 515 19.04 26.94 -3.90
C SER A 515 18.12 25.68 -3.95
N ARG A 516 17.56 25.39 -5.14
CA ARG A 516 16.75 24.18 -5.35
C ARG A 516 17.48 22.89 -4.93
N ALA A 517 18.81 22.86 -4.98
CA ALA A 517 19.59 21.72 -4.52
C ALA A 517 19.39 21.39 -3.03
N GLY A 518 19.08 22.39 -2.20
CA GLY A 518 18.77 22.19 -0.78
C GLY A 518 17.27 22.22 -0.46
N ILE A 519 16.41 22.51 -1.47
CA ILE A 519 14.95 22.51 -1.33
C ILE A 519 14.33 21.20 -1.75
N PHE A 520 14.81 20.59 -2.85
CA PHE A 520 14.27 19.35 -3.41
C PHE A 520 14.79 18.13 -2.67
N PRO A 521 13.93 17.10 -2.45
CA PRO A 521 14.40 15.79 -2.01
C PRO A 521 15.18 15.09 -3.12
N ARG A 522 16.09 14.23 -2.73
CA ARG A 522 16.90 13.42 -3.64
C ARG A 522 17.29 12.11 -2.99
N ILE A 523 17.85 11.20 -3.77
CA ILE A 523 18.46 9.97 -3.27
C ILE A 523 19.55 10.36 -2.28
N GLY A 524 19.44 9.84 -1.07
CA GLY A 524 20.29 10.21 0.05
C GLY A 524 21.12 9.05 0.59
N ILE A 525 21.80 9.31 1.70
CA ILE A 525 22.74 8.34 2.30
C ILE A 525 22.01 7.05 2.76
N TYR A 526 20.76 7.15 3.20
CA TYR A 526 19.96 5.97 3.56
C TYR A 526 19.64 5.13 2.34
N ASP A 527 19.30 5.77 1.23
CA ASP A 527 18.95 5.05 -0.01
C ASP A 527 20.18 4.32 -0.56
N ASP A 528 21.34 4.96 -0.57
CA ASP A 528 22.62 4.34 -0.91
C ASP A 528 22.88 3.08 -0.05
N TRP A 529 22.69 3.20 1.26
CA TRP A 529 22.84 2.10 2.21
C TRP A 529 21.82 0.98 1.98
N SER A 530 20.55 1.32 1.81
CA SER A 530 19.49 0.32 1.64
C SER A 530 19.68 -0.48 0.34
N ILE A 531 20.09 0.18 -0.76
CA ILE A 531 20.42 -0.51 -2.01
C ILE A 531 21.68 -1.37 -1.84
N GLU A 532 22.71 -0.87 -1.18
CA GLU A 532 23.90 -1.66 -0.89
C GLU A 532 23.55 -2.92 -0.11
N TRP A 533 22.77 -2.80 0.98
CA TRP A 533 22.32 -3.90 1.82
C TRP A 533 21.44 -4.90 1.05
N GLY A 534 20.52 -4.44 0.25
CA GLY A 534 19.60 -5.29 -0.49
C GLY A 534 20.20 -5.99 -1.71
N TYR A 535 21.16 -5.34 -2.40
CA TYR A 535 21.61 -5.77 -3.73
C TYR A 535 23.05 -6.26 -3.81
N ARG A 536 23.87 -6.07 -2.76
CA ARG A 536 25.24 -6.60 -2.77
C ARG A 536 25.22 -8.11 -2.99
N TRP A 537 25.91 -8.57 -4.02
CA TRP A 537 26.04 -9.99 -4.34
C TRP A 537 27.04 -10.65 -3.39
N MET A 538 26.60 -11.71 -2.69
CA MET A 538 27.34 -12.40 -1.64
C MET A 538 27.32 -13.91 -1.93
N PRO A 539 28.19 -14.41 -2.81
CA PRO A 539 28.21 -15.82 -3.17
C PRO A 539 28.79 -16.74 -2.10
N GLU A 540 29.50 -16.20 -1.12
CA GLU A 540 30.07 -16.92 0.01
C GLU A 540 28.99 -17.55 0.90
N PHE A 541 27.80 -16.98 0.96
CA PHE A 541 26.66 -17.53 1.68
C PHE A 541 25.78 -18.35 0.73
N LYS A 542 25.55 -19.61 1.08
CA LYS A 542 24.77 -20.53 0.23
C LYS A 542 23.28 -20.34 0.37
N THR A 543 22.82 -20.06 1.59
CA THR A 543 21.41 -19.88 1.93
C THR A 543 21.15 -18.46 2.47
N ALA A 544 19.88 -18.08 2.57
CA ALA A 544 19.49 -16.81 3.19
C ALA A 544 19.79 -16.81 4.70
N GLU A 545 19.68 -17.96 5.34
CA GLU A 545 19.98 -18.15 6.77
C GLU A 545 21.48 -17.97 7.07
N ASP A 546 22.35 -18.38 6.17
CA ASP A 546 23.81 -18.21 6.31
C ASP A 546 24.20 -16.72 6.33
N GLU A 547 23.41 -15.84 5.67
CA GLU A 547 23.64 -14.40 5.65
C GLU A 547 23.30 -13.71 6.99
N ILE A 548 22.37 -14.24 7.81
CA ILE A 548 21.80 -13.56 8.98
C ILE A 548 22.87 -12.97 9.92
N PRO A 549 23.89 -13.71 10.37
CA PRO A 549 24.86 -13.16 11.32
C PRO A 549 25.69 -12.00 10.74
N HIS A 550 26.03 -12.09 9.45
CA HIS A 550 26.75 -11.06 8.74
C HIS A 550 25.88 -9.80 8.58
N MET A 551 24.64 -9.96 8.09
CA MET A 551 23.72 -8.86 7.84
C MET A 551 23.35 -8.14 9.14
N ASN A 552 23.10 -8.86 10.22
CA ASN A 552 22.83 -8.29 11.54
C ASN A 552 24.00 -7.42 12.03
N LYS A 553 25.24 -7.95 11.99
CA LYS A 553 26.45 -7.21 12.36
C LYS A 553 26.64 -5.96 11.50
N TRP A 554 26.36 -6.06 10.21
CA TRP A 554 26.51 -4.94 9.26
C TRP A 554 25.50 -3.83 9.57
N ILE A 555 24.22 -4.16 9.82
CA ILE A 555 23.18 -3.18 10.21
C ILE A 555 23.60 -2.49 11.51
N ILE A 556 24.00 -3.23 12.54
CA ILE A 556 24.44 -2.65 13.82
C ILE A 556 25.61 -1.68 13.63
N SER A 557 26.59 -2.04 12.80
CA SER A 557 27.73 -1.19 12.50
C SER A 557 27.29 0.11 11.83
N LYS A 558 26.39 0.04 10.84
CA LYS A 558 25.88 1.22 10.12
C LYS A 558 25.07 2.16 11.02
N LEU A 559 24.20 1.62 11.85
CA LEU A 559 23.42 2.41 12.80
C LEU A 559 24.29 3.10 13.86
N LYS A 560 25.44 2.51 14.23
CA LYS A 560 26.43 3.13 15.11
C LYS A 560 27.30 4.20 14.43
N GLU A 561 27.52 4.04 13.11
CA GLU A 561 28.29 4.98 12.30
C GLU A 561 27.55 6.33 12.15
N ASP A 562 26.28 6.29 11.78
CA ASP A 562 25.46 7.49 11.54
C ASP A 562 23.97 7.20 11.74
N LYS A 563 23.30 8.00 12.58
CA LYS A 563 21.86 7.90 12.80
C LYS A 563 21.00 8.07 11.53
N ARG A 564 21.55 8.71 10.48
CA ARG A 564 20.90 8.89 9.19
C ARG A 564 20.66 7.59 8.42
N TYR A 565 21.24 6.46 8.86
CA TYR A 565 20.95 5.13 8.34
C TYR A 565 19.73 4.48 8.98
N THR A 566 19.02 5.18 9.87
CA THR A 566 17.83 4.65 10.54
C THR A 566 16.65 4.54 9.57
N PHE A 567 15.90 3.46 9.71
CA PHE A 567 14.61 3.26 9.06
C PHE A 567 13.47 3.50 10.06
N GLY A 568 12.49 4.32 9.69
CA GLY A 568 11.25 4.54 10.42
C GLY A 568 10.02 4.23 9.56
N THR A 569 9.21 3.28 10.00
CA THR A 569 8.07 2.77 9.23
C THR A 569 6.88 3.73 9.21
N GLU A 570 6.20 3.85 8.05
CA GLU A 570 4.96 4.61 7.87
C GLU A 570 3.77 4.08 8.68
N SER A 571 3.88 2.90 9.27
CA SER A 571 2.80 2.28 10.04
C SER A 571 2.82 2.61 11.54
N ASP A 572 3.93 3.12 12.08
CA ASP A 572 4.04 3.49 13.48
C ASP A 572 3.67 4.98 13.68
N ARG A 573 2.40 5.21 13.98
CA ARG A 573 1.83 6.56 14.16
C ARG A 573 1.97 7.11 15.58
N ASP A 574 2.43 6.33 16.54
CA ASP A 574 2.65 6.76 17.93
C ASP A 574 4.06 7.31 18.14
N ASP A 575 4.97 7.01 17.21
CA ASP A 575 6.33 7.53 17.21
C ASP A 575 6.37 8.89 16.48
N PRO A 576 6.64 9.99 17.19
CA PRO A 576 6.69 11.32 16.59
C PRO A 576 7.85 11.52 15.59
N ARG A 577 8.75 10.55 15.47
CA ARG A 577 9.83 10.56 14.48
C ARG A 577 9.38 10.01 13.12
N ASN A 578 8.23 9.28 13.06
CA ASN A 578 7.77 8.56 11.88
C ASN A 578 6.53 9.23 11.28
N GLN A 579 6.65 10.46 10.81
CA GLN A 579 5.53 11.22 10.27
C GLN A 579 5.76 11.57 8.80
N ASN A 580 4.72 11.94 8.10
CA ASN A 580 4.81 12.42 6.73
C ASN A 580 4.84 13.95 6.69
N GLU A 581 5.62 14.52 5.80
CA GLU A 581 5.78 15.96 5.60
C GLU A 581 6.33 16.70 6.83
N ASP A 582 6.99 15.98 7.74
CA ASP A 582 7.78 16.56 8.82
C ASP A 582 9.25 16.68 8.40
N LEU A 583 9.97 17.54 9.06
CA LEU A 583 11.40 17.77 8.84
C LEU A 583 12.10 18.07 10.15
N GLY A 584 13.30 17.49 10.29
CA GLY A 584 14.19 17.77 11.40
C GLY A 584 13.82 17.05 12.70
N ASP A 585 14.72 17.12 13.66
CA ASP A 585 14.64 16.43 14.95
C ASP A 585 13.83 17.17 16.02
N ASP A 586 13.25 18.34 15.69
CA ASP A 586 12.44 19.16 16.60
C ASP A 586 11.21 19.72 15.88
N ALA A 587 10.07 19.06 16.02
CA ALA A 587 8.81 19.43 15.38
C ALA A 587 8.33 20.85 15.78
N MET A 588 8.63 21.34 16.97
CA MET A 588 8.25 22.68 17.42
C MET A 588 9.08 23.78 16.74
N LEU A 589 10.38 23.53 16.59
CA LEU A 589 11.28 24.46 15.89
C LEU A 589 10.99 24.45 14.39
N ALA A 590 10.82 23.25 13.79
CA ALA A 590 10.42 23.08 12.39
C ALA A 590 9.09 23.78 12.11
N GLY A 591 8.07 23.55 12.95
CA GLY A 591 6.77 24.21 12.87
C GLY A 591 6.88 25.75 12.99
N THR A 592 7.78 26.26 13.83
CA THR A 592 8.03 27.72 13.93
C THR A 592 8.48 28.29 12.59
N TYR A 593 9.46 27.66 11.92
CA TYR A 593 9.96 28.11 10.62
C TYR A 593 8.92 27.91 9.51
N GLY A 594 8.23 26.78 9.51
CA GLY A 594 7.15 26.53 8.56
C GLY A 594 6.02 27.56 8.66
N ILE A 595 5.52 27.85 9.88
CA ILE A 595 4.50 28.90 10.12
C ILE A 595 5.02 30.28 9.67
N LYS A 596 6.28 30.60 9.90
CA LYS A 596 6.87 31.85 9.43
C LYS A 596 6.78 32.00 7.90
N ASN A 597 7.03 30.89 7.17
CA ASN A 597 6.88 30.86 5.71
C ASN A 597 5.41 30.94 5.28
N LEU A 598 4.50 30.20 5.92
CA LEU A 598 3.06 30.29 5.63
C LEU A 598 2.52 31.72 5.84
N LYS A 599 2.97 32.42 6.88
CA LYS A 599 2.61 33.85 7.12
C LYS A 599 3.10 34.79 6.01
N ARG A 600 4.17 34.44 5.29
CA ARG A 600 4.64 35.18 4.11
C ARG A 600 3.80 34.92 2.88
N ILE A 601 3.29 33.66 2.74
CA ILE A 601 2.48 33.24 1.60
C ILE A 601 1.06 33.81 1.68
N MET A 602 0.47 33.87 2.86
CA MET A 602 -0.93 34.28 3.06
C MET A 602 -1.33 35.56 2.32
N PRO A 603 -0.63 36.70 2.48
CA PRO A 603 -1.01 37.96 1.81
C PRO A 603 -0.82 37.93 0.29
N GLU A 604 -0.08 36.97 -0.24
CA GLU A 604 0.28 36.88 -1.65
C GLU A 604 -0.63 35.91 -2.45
N ILE A 605 -1.50 35.16 -1.77
CA ILE A 605 -2.32 34.09 -2.37
C ILE A 605 -3.06 34.59 -3.62
N ILE A 606 -3.80 35.70 -3.54
CA ILE A 606 -4.59 36.22 -4.66
C ILE A 606 -3.66 36.63 -5.82
N LYS A 607 -2.53 37.23 -5.52
CA LYS A 607 -1.57 37.70 -6.53
C LYS A 607 -0.88 36.54 -7.23
N TRP A 608 -0.42 35.53 -6.50
CA TRP A 608 0.31 34.37 -7.09
C TRP A 608 -0.60 33.46 -7.90
N THR A 609 -1.90 33.46 -7.59
CA THR A 609 -2.88 32.61 -8.28
C THR A 609 -3.68 33.38 -9.34
N TYR A 610 -3.32 34.67 -9.60
CA TYR A 610 -4.03 35.47 -10.59
C TYR A 610 -3.83 34.91 -11.99
N GLU A 611 -4.95 34.66 -12.68
CA GLU A 611 -5.02 34.21 -14.06
C GLU A 611 -6.12 35.00 -14.79
N PRO A 612 -5.82 35.68 -15.91
CA PRO A 612 -6.80 36.47 -16.62
C PRO A 612 -8.03 35.64 -17.05
N ASN A 613 -9.23 36.21 -16.85
CA ASN A 613 -10.52 35.59 -17.20
C ASN A 613 -10.95 34.37 -16.39
N GLU A 614 -10.18 34.00 -15.32
CA GLU A 614 -10.50 32.90 -14.40
C GLU A 614 -11.10 33.41 -13.08
N GLY A 615 -11.80 32.54 -12.35
CA GLY A 615 -12.29 32.81 -10.99
C GLY A 615 -11.23 32.67 -9.91
N TYR A 616 -11.67 32.65 -8.65
CA TYR A 616 -10.77 32.55 -7.49
C TYR A 616 -10.56 31.11 -6.99
N GLU A 617 -10.83 30.08 -7.82
CA GLU A 617 -10.72 28.66 -7.44
C GLU A 617 -9.28 28.29 -7.08
N LYS A 618 -8.29 28.81 -7.81
CA LYS A 618 -6.87 28.59 -7.49
C LYS A 618 -6.48 29.25 -6.16
N ALA A 619 -6.98 30.45 -5.88
CA ALA A 619 -6.76 31.13 -4.61
C ALA A 619 -7.39 30.36 -3.43
N ARG A 620 -8.60 29.83 -3.61
CA ARG A 620 -9.27 28.97 -2.63
C ARG A 620 -8.48 27.70 -2.39
N THR A 621 -7.99 27.07 -3.45
CA THR A 621 -7.17 25.85 -3.37
C THR A 621 -5.86 26.12 -2.64
N LEU A 622 -5.13 27.18 -3.00
CA LEU A 622 -3.88 27.55 -2.34
C LEU A 622 -4.08 27.87 -0.85
N TYR A 623 -5.15 28.63 -0.51
CA TYR A 623 -5.49 28.84 0.90
C TYR A 623 -5.76 27.52 1.63
N SER A 624 -6.53 26.61 1.03
CA SER A 624 -6.84 25.31 1.64
C SER A 624 -5.56 24.49 1.88
N ASN A 625 -4.59 24.57 0.96
CA ASN A 625 -3.30 23.89 1.09
C ASN A 625 -2.43 24.55 2.19
N VAL A 626 -2.39 25.89 2.28
CA VAL A 626 -1.71 26.63 3.37
C VAL A 626 -2.30 26.24 4.73
N ALA A 627 -3.62 26.22 4.82
CA ALA A 627 -4.32 25.83 6.04
C ALA A 627 -4.09 24.34 6.36
N GLY A 628 -4.11 23.46 5.36
CA GLY A 628 -3.77 22.04 5.48
C GLY A 628 -2.35 21.83 6.01
N GLN A 629 -1.36 22.56 5.48
CA GLN A 629 0.02 22.49 5.91
C GLN A 629 0.20 22.97 7.37
N PHE A 630 -0.51 24.03 7.78
CA PHE A 630 -0.56 24.44 9.19
C PHE A 630 -1.12 23.31 10.07
N SER A 631 -2.18 22.64 9.63
CA SER A 631 -2.77 21.50 10.35
C SER A 631 -1.77 20.36 10.53
N LEU A 632 -0.97 20.06 9.49
CA LEU A 632 0.10 19.04 9.56
C LEU A 632 1.15 19.41 10.60
N TYR A 633 1.65 20.66 10.62
CA TYR A 633 2.60 21.11 11.63
C TYR A 633 2.04 20.96 13.05
N MET A 634 0.75 21.25 13.27
CA MET A 634 0.10 21.04 14.57
C MET A 634 0.02 19.56 14.93
N GLY A 635 -0.24 18.71 13.95
CA GLY A 635 -0.24 17.24 14.09
C GLY A 635 1.12 16.70 14.51
N HIS A 636 2.21 17.12 13.82
CA HIS A 636 3.59 16.72 14.12
C HIS A 636 3.96 17.07 15.58
N VAL A 637 3.57 18.25 16.02
CA VAL A 637 3.82 18.68 17.40
C VAL A 637 2.97 17.86 18.38
N ALA A 638 1.68 17.65 18.08
CA ALA A 638 0.75 16.96 18.98
C ALA A 638 1.15 15.51 19.22
N THR A 639 1.74 14.81 18.23
CA THR A 639 2.19 13.43 18.34
C THR A 639 3.29 13.27 19.42
N ASN A 640 4.02 14.34 19.77
CA ASN A 640 4.99 14.30 20.85
C ASN A 640 4.32 14.15 22.24
N VAL A 641 3.06 14.59 22.40
CA VAL A 641 2.33 14.46 23.67
C VAL A 641 1.84 13.01 23.81
N ALA A 642 2.26 12.34 24.87
CA ALA A 642 2.10 10.90 25.08
C ALA A 642 2.70 10.06 23.95
N GLY A 643 3.69 10.58 23.20
CA GLY A 643 4.41 9.89 22.14
C GLY A 643 5.32 8.78 22.67
N ILE A 644 5.58 7.80 21.84
CA ILE A 644 6.41 6.64 22.17
C ILE A 644 7.41 6.45 21.03
N TYR A 645 8.71 6.48 21.33
CA TYR A 645 9.76 6.09 20.41
C TYR A 645 9.81 4.56 20.31
N SER A 646 9.72 4.04 19.11
CA SER A 646 9.72 2.61 18.81
C SER A 646 10.89 2.29 17.88
N THR A 647 11.87 1.56 18.37
CA THR A 647 13.10 1.27 17.65
C THR A 647 13.29 -0.25 17.52
N PRO A 648 13.21 -0.82 16.32
CA PRO A 648 13.53 -2.25 16.12
C PRO A 648 14.98 -2.51 16.50
N ILE A 649 15.20 -3.51 17.34
CA ILE A 649 16.53 -3.92 17.78
C ILE A 649 16.72 -5.43 17.66
N SER A 650 17.97 -5.89 17.58
CA SER A 650 18.34 -7.27 17.83
C SER A 650 18.92 -7.43 19.24
N VAL A 651 19.02 -8.66 19.71
CA VAL A 651 19.52 -8.96 21.06
C VAL A 651 20.96 -8.52 21.28
N GLU A 652 21.73 -8.32 20.22
CA GLU A 652 23.11 -7.83 20.29
C GLU A 652 23.21 -6.29 20.50
N GLN A 653 22.09 -5.57 20.35
CA GLN A 653 22.03 -4.11 20.58
C GLN A 653 21.63 -3.79 22.03
N THR A 654 22.48 -4.18 22.99
CA THR A 654 22.21 -4.07 24.41
C THR A 654 22.19 -2.62 24.95
N ASP A 655 22.72 -1.69 24.19
CA ASP A 655 22.81 -0.26 24.48
C ASP A 655 21.65 0.57 23.91
N VAL A 656 20.72 -0.05 23.19
CA VAL A 656 19.57 0.60 22.56
C VAL A 656 18.26 0.10 23.19
N LYS A 657 17.33 1.00 23.45
CA LYS A 657 16.00 0.65 23.94
C LYS A 657 15.02 0.47 22.78
N ALA A 658 14.27 -0.62 22.81
CA ALA A 658 13.22 -0.88 21.82
C ALA A 658 12.03 0.09 21.97
N VAL A 659 11.72 0.52 23.19
CA VAL A 659 10.60 1.40 23.51
C VAL A 659 11.04 2.46 24.52
N GLU A 660 10.78 3.73 24.21
CA GLU A 660 10.97 4.85 25.13
C GLU A 660 9.79 5.82 25.02
N PHE A 661 9.33 6.35 26.15
CA PHE A 661 8.37 7.46 26.09
C PHE A 661 9.10 8.76 25.74
N VAL A 662 8.43 9.61 24.97
CA VAL A 662 8.97 10.96 24.69
C VAL A 662 9.29 11.68 26.00
N PRO A 663 10.49 12.27 26.13
CA PRO A 663 10.91 12.95 27.37
C PRO A 663 9.91 14.05 27.81
N LYS A 664 9.70 14.17 29.10
CA LYS A 664 8.78 15.13 29.72
C LYS A 664 8.95 16.56 29.19
N GLU A 665 10.20 17.00 29.05
CA GLU A 665 10.51 18.36 28.59
C GLU A 665 10.07 18.59 27.13
N ILE A 666 10.19 17.59 26.27
CA ILE A 666 9.72 17.66 24.87
C ILE A 666 8.19 17.75 24.86
N GLN A 667 7.51 16.93 25.66
CA GLN A 667 6.05 16.96 25.75
C GLN A 667 5.53 18.30 26.27
N LYS A 668 6.17 18.88 27.28
CA LYS A 668 5.86 20.24 27.77
C LYS A 668 6.10 21.32 26.72
N LYS A 669 7.21 21.22 25.98
CA LYS A 669 7.52 22.13 24.86
C LYS A 669 6.44 22.03 23.77
N ALA A 670 5.99 20.81 23.45
CA ALA A 670 4.92 20.58 22.51
C ALA A 670 3.58 21.20 22.97
N MET A 671 3.19 21.01 24.24
CA MET A 671 2.00 21.64 24.79
C MET A 671 2.09 23.16 24.81
N ALA A 672 3.24 23.72 25.15
CA ALA A 672 3.45 25.19 25.11
C ALA A 672 3.33 25.74 23.68
N PHE A 673 3.85 25.02 22.70
CA PHE A 673 3.75 25.39 21.29
C PHE A 673 2.27 25.34 20.82
N LEU A 674 1.53 24.26 21.11
CA LEU A 674 0.11 24.14 20.76
C LEU A 674 -0.74 25.22 21.42
N ASN A 675 -0.47 25.55 22.68
CA ASN A 675 -1.14 26.64 23.37
C ASN A 675 -0.92 27.99 22.69
N LYS A 676 0.29 28.26 22.22
CA LYS A 676 0.66 29.51 21.59
C LYS A 676 0.16 29.64 20.16
N GLU A 677 0.42 28.64 19.31
CA GLU A 677 0.21 28.72 17.87
C GLU A 677 -1.14 28.19 17.41
N LEU A 678 -1.82 27.32 18.22
CA LEU A 678 -3.09 26.71 17.85
C LEU A 678 -4.26 27.14 18.74
N PHE A 679 -4.16 26.94 20.07
CA PHE A 679 -5.28 27.21 20.98
C PHE A 679 -5.47 28.70 21.26
N THR A 680 -4.45 29.52 21.08
CA THR A 680 -4.60 30.94 20.82
C THR A 680 -5.00 31.10 19.35
N MET A 681 -6.06 31.89 19.09
CA MET A 681 -6.61 32.04 17.74
C MET A 681 -5.52 32.45 16.74
N PRO A 682 -5.22 31.63 15.71
CA PRO A 682 -4.22 31.98 14.68
C PRO A 682 -4.81 32.97 13.66
N THR A 683 -4.97 34.24 14.09
CA THR A 683 -5.62 35.29 13.31
C THR A 683 -4.95 35.57 11.97
N TRP A 684 -3.66 35.22 11.82
CA TRP A 684 -2.93 35.37 10.56
C TRP A 684 -3.47 34.49 9.41
N LEU A 685 -4.25 33.45 9.72
CA LEU A 685 -4.97 32.64 8.71
C LEU A 685 -6.28 33.32 8.25
N MET A 686 -6.70 34.39 8.94
CA MET A 686 -7.93 35.10 8.60
C MET A 686 -7.61 36.25 7.64
N ASP A 687 -8.15 36.19 6.45
CA ASP A 687 -8.01 37.23 5.44
C ASP A 687 -9.39 37.59 4.88
N SER A 688 -9.76 38.89 4.97
CA SER A 688 -11.07 39.37 4.53
C SER A 688 -11.21 39.33 3.01
N GLN A 689 -10.12 39.54 2.24
CA GLN A 689 -10.17 39.51 0.78
C GLN A 689 -10.37 38.04 0.28
N LEU A 690 -9.78 37.07 0.93
CA LEU A 690 -10.00 35.65 0.62
C LEU A 690 -11.44 35.24 0.95
N LEU A 691 -12.00 35.74 2.06
CA LEU A 691 -13.40 35.51 2.39
C LEU A 691 -14.34 36.12 1.33
N GLU A 692 -14.15 37.36 0.98
CA GLU A 692 -15.01 38.11 0.09
C GLU A 692 -14.93 37.62 -1.37
N LYS A 693 -13.72 37.33 -1.87
CA LYS A 693 -13.48 37.01 -3.29
C LYS A 693 -13.44 35.48 -3.53
N ALA A 694 -12.79 34.74 -2.68
CA ALA A 694 -12.61 33.29 -2.83
C ALA A 694 -13.63 32.46 -2.02
N GLN A 695 -14.52 33.08 -1.27
CA GLN A 695 -15.55 32.43 -0.43
C GLN A 695 -14.98 31.39 0.55
N VAL A 696 -13.87 31.72 1.21
CA VAL A 696 -13.17 30.84 2.13
C VAL A 696 -13.69 31.02 3.55
N ASN A 697 -14.26 29.98 4.16
CA ASN A 697 -14.65 30.00 5.56
C ASN A 697 -13.47 29.62 6.47
N THR A 698 -12.60 30.58 6.74
CA THR A 698 -11.38 30.41 7.53
C THR A 698 -11.64 29.99 8.96
N SER A 699 -12.68 30.55 9.62
CA SER A 699 -13.00 30.26 11.02
C SER A 699 -13.44 28.81 11.24
N SER A 700 -14.21 28.22 10.32
CA SER A 700 -14.62 26.82 10.40
C SER A 700 -13.44 25.87 10.26
N PHE A 701 -12.47 26.20 9.37
CA PHE A 701 -11.27 25.42 9.22
C PHE A 701 -10.41 25.45 10.49
N ILE A 702 -10.10 26.64 11.01
CA ILE A 702 -9.30 26.80 12.23
C ILE A 702 -9.95 26.01 13.38
N PHE A 703 -11.26 26.16 13.56
CA PHE A 703 -11.98 25.43 14.60
C PHE A 703 -11.90 23.91 14.41
N SER A 704 -11.94 23.42 13.17
CA SER A 704 -11.79 21.98 12.87
C SER A 704 -10.43 21.46 13.33
N VAL A 705 -9.35 22.15 13.01
CA VAL A 705 -7.99 21.77 13.42
C VAL A 705 -7.86 21.78 14.95
N GLN A 706 -8.25 22.89 15.58
CA GLN A 706 -8.22 23.04 17.03
C GLN A 706 -9.03 21.92 17.73
N SER A 707 -10.24 21.66 17.24
CA SER A 707 -11.12 20.63 17.78
C SER A 707 -10.53 19.22 17.61
N GLY A 708 -9.92 18.93 16.45
CA GLY A 708 -9.27 17.66 16.16
C GLY A 708 -8.11 17.37 17.09
N ILE A 709 -7.18 18.30 17.20
CA ILE A 709 -6.01 18.17 18.11
C ILE A 709 -6.46 18.07 19.56
N LEU A 710 -7.38 18.93 20.02
CA LEU A 710 -7.87 18.89 21.40
C LEU A 710 -8.54 17.56 21.74
N LYS A 711 -9.37 17.01 20.85
CA LYS A 711 -9.99 15.68 21.03
C LYS A 711 -8.95 14.57 21.09
N GLY A 712 -7.89 14.66 20.27
CA GLY A 712 -6.77 13.71 20.28
C GLY A 712 -6.06 13.74 21.66
N LEU A 713 -5.70 14.91 22.14
CA LEU A 713 -5.07 15.08 23.45
C LEU A 713 -5.95 14.58 24.62
N LEU A 714 -7.26 14.79 24.52
CA LEU A 714 -8.24 14.38 25.54
C LEU A 714 -8.83 12.99 25.25
N SER A 715 -8.24 12.18 24.38
CA SER A 715 -8.74 10.82 24.14
C SER A 715 -8.34 9.85 25.25
N SER A 716 -9.16 8.81 25.50
CA SER A 716 -8.83 7.74 26.45
C SER A 716 -7.47 7.11 26.10
N ARG A 717 -7.19 6.86 24.81
CA ARG A 717 -5.90 6.34 24.35
C ARG A 717 -4.71 7.20 24.79
N THR A 718 -4.82 8.52 24.70
CA THR A 718 -3.75 9.44 25.14
C THR A 718 -3.57 9.39 26.65
N LEU A 719 -4.68 9.43 27.41
CA LEU A 719 -4.64 9.37 28.87
C LEU A 719 -4.08 8.04 29.38
N ASP A 720 -4.45 6.92 28.76
CA ASP A 720 -3.93 5.58 29.11
C ASP A 720 -2.43 5.47 28.84
N LYS A 721 -1.93 6.03 27.73
CA LYS A 721 -0.48 6.10 27.47
C LYS A 721 0.24 6.95 28.52
N MET A 722 -0.33 8.07 28.93
CA MET A 722 0.24 8.90 29.99
C MET A 722 0.25 8.20 31.34
N THR A 723 -0.81 7.51 31.71
CA THR A 723 -0.89 6.69 32.92
C THR A 723 0.16 5.57 32.90
N THR A 724 0.32 4.89 31.74
CA THR A 724 1.37 3.87 31.56
C THR A 724 2.76 4.47 31.73
N ASN A 725 3.01 5.65 31.14
CA ASN A 725 4.29 6.36 31.29
C ASN A 725 4.57 6.73 32.77
N GLU A 726 3.54 7.24 33.46
CA GLU A 726 3.64 7.58 34.89
C GLU A 726 3.96 6.35 35.75
N LEU A 727 3.30 5.21 35.46
CA LEU A 727 3.57 3.94 36.17
C LEU A 727 5.01 3.47 35.96
N MET A 728 5.54 3.62 34.72
CA MET A 728 6.89 3.11 34.39
C MET A 728 8.00 4.07 34.81
N ASN A 729 7.80 5.38 34.72
CA ASN A 729 8.83 6.40 34.85
C ASN A 729 8.64 7.36 36.02
N GLY A 730 7.53 7.24 36.78
CA GLY A 730 7.25 8.03 37.98
C GLY A 730 7.31 9.54 37.70
N THR A 731 8.08 10.28 38.50
CA THR A 731 8.21 11.74 38.41
C THR A 731 8.84 12.24 37.11
N LYS A 732 9.49 11.37 36.35
CA LYS A 732 10.06 11.70 35.03
C LYS A 732 9.00 11.71 33.93
N ALA A 733 7.81 11.14 34.14
CA ALA A 733 6.72 11.18 33.20
C ALA A 733 6.06 12.56 33.15
N TYR A 734 5.58 12.95 31.96
CA TYR A 734 4.63 14.05 31.81
C TYR A 734 3.25 13.48 32.09
N THR A 735 2.66 13.90 33.22
CA THR A 735 1.42 13.29 33.70
C THR A 735 0.18 13.92 33.05
N SER A 736 -0.95 13.19 33.05
CA SER A 736 -2.23 13.73 32.63
C SER A 736 -2.64 14.97 33.43
N ALA A 737 -2.33 15.02 34.72
CA ALA A 737 -2.56 16.19 35.58
C ALA A 737 -1.79 17.43 35.10
N GLU A 738 -0.52 17.27 34.71
CA GLU A 738 0.29 18.37 34.17
C GLU A 738 -0.24 18.82 32.81
N MET A 739 -0.64 17.89 31.92
CA MET A 739 -1.26 18.23 30.64
C MET A 739 -2.53 19.04 30.81
N PHE A 740 -3.42 18.64 31.72
CA PHE A 740 -4.62 19.41 32.03
C PHE A 740 -4.31 20.80 32.58
N GLN A 741 -3.30 20.93 33.44
CA GLN A 741 -2.85 22.24 33.91
C GLN A 741 -2.33 23.12 32.75
N ASP A 742 -1.60 22.54 31.81
CA ASP A 742 -1.09 23.28 30.65
C ASP A 742 -2.22 23.66 29.69
N LEU A 743 -3.21 22.80 29.43
CA LEU A 743 -4.41 23.13 28.66
C LEU A 743 -5.25 24.25 29.33
N ARG A 744 -5.33 24.28 30.68
CA ARG A 744 -6.06 25.32 31.40
C ARG A 744 -5.42 26.71 31.25
N LYS A 745 -4.13 26.80 30.92
CA LYS A 745 -3.45 28.09 30.71
C LYS A 745 -3.96 28.82 29.49
N SER A 746 -4.45 28.12 28.47
CA SER A 746 -4.96 28.72 27.23
C SER A 746 -6.48 28.63 27.13
N ILE A 747 -7.07 27.45 27.30
CA ILE A 747 -8.49 27.20 27.03
C ILE A 747 -9.37 27.80 28.14
N TRP A 748 -8.88 27.84 29.40
CA TRP A 748 -9.61 28.25 30.57
C TRP A 748 -8.94 29.44 31.33
N ASN A 749 -8.17 30.27 30.59
CA ASN A 749 -7.50 31.43 31.17
C ASN A 749 -8.48 32.49 31.73
N ASP A 750 -9.68 32.55 31.16
CA ASP A 750 -10.80 33.43 31.60
C ASP A 750 -11.27 33.12 33.03
N LEU A 751 -11.24 31.84 33.45
CA LEU A 751 -11.61 31.41 34.82
C LEU A 751 -10.61 31.89 35.88
N ARG A 752 -9.45 32.36 35.50
CA ARG A 752 -8.37 32.85 36.37
C ARG A 752 -8.28 34.38 36.41
N GLY A 753 -9.34 35.09 36.05
CA GLY A 753 -9.35 36.55 36.00
C GLY A 753 -8.76 37.12 34.69
N GLY A 754 -8.64 36.27 33.63
CA GLY A 754 -8.26 36.68 32.30
C GLY A 754 -9.36 37.48 31.56
N LYS A 755 -9.11 37.75 30.28
CA LYS A 755 -10.11 38.38 29.38
C LYS A 755 -11.30 37.44 29.21
N ARG A 756 -12.51 38.02 29.06
CA ARG A 756 -13.71 37.23 28.74
C ARG A 756 -13.46 36.38 27.46
N PRO A 757 -13.95 35.12 27.45
CA PRO A 757 -13.69 34.22 26.35
C PRO A 757 -14.38 34.73 25.07
N ASP A 758 -13.61 34.82 23.96
CA ASP A 758 -14.13 35.09 22.64
C ASP A 758 -14.95 33.90 22.10
N LEU A 759 -15.48 34.05 20.88
CA LEU A 759 -16.29 33.00 20.27
C LEU A 759 -15.51 31.68 20.08
N ASN A 760 -14.25 31.77 19.63
CA ASN A 760 -13.38 30.63 19.39
C ASN A 760 -13.06 29.92 20.70
N GLN A 761 -12.68 30.66 21.74
CA GLN A 761 -12.39 30.09 23.06
C GLN A 761 -13.62 29.40 23.65
N ARG A 762 -14.83 30.01 23.56
CA ARG A 762 -16.08 29.36 23.97
C ARG A 762 -16.35 28.07 23.20
N ALA A 763 -16.01 28.02 21.91
CA ALA A 763 -16.15 26.80 21.11
C ALA A 763 -15.19 25.70 21.59
N LEU A 764 -13.91 26.02 21.86
CA LEU A 764 -12.94 25.10 22.43
C LEU A 764 -13.33 24.59 23.82
N GLN A 765 -13.86 25.47 24.66
CA GLN A 765 -14.37 25.09 25.97
C GLN A 765 -15.52 24.06 25.91
N LYS A 766 -16.39 24.18 24.89
CA LYS A 766 -17.43 23.16 24.62
C LYS A 766 -16.81 21.84 24.16
N VAL A 767 -15.83 21.87 23.25
CA VAL A 767 -15.12 20.67 22.80
C VAL A 767 -14.45 19.96 23.97
N TYR A 768 -13.78 20.71 24.84
CA TYR A 768 -13.13 20.19 26.06
C TYR A 768 -14.14 19.45 26.95
N VAL A 769 -15.25 20.11 27.33
CA VAL A 769 -16.28 19.51 28.17
C VAL A 769 -16.88 18.26 27.51
N ASN A 770 -17.27 18.36 26.22
CA ASN A 770 -17.85 17.23 25.50
C ASN A 770 -16.88 16.04 25.35
N SER A 771 -15.58 16.28 25.18
CA SER A 771 -14.60 15.20 25.11
C SER A 771 -14.47 14.44 26.42
N LEU A 772 -14.49 15.16 27.56
CA LEU A 772 -14.39 14.54 28.88
C LEU A 772 -15.69 13.87 29.29
N THR A 773 -16.85 14.48 29.00
CA THR A 773 -18.15 13.87 29.34
C THR A 773 -18.41 12.58 28.58
N ALA A 774 -17.97 12.51 27.31
CA ALA A 774 -18.08 11.30 26.51
C ALA A 774 -17.31 10.09 27.10
N MET A 775 -16.28 10.32 27.91
CA MET A 775 -15.53 9.24 28.57
C MET A 775 -16.28 8.68 29.81
N LEU A 776 -17.31 9.38 30.30
CA LEU A 776 -18.13 8.91 31.42
C LEU A 776 -19.30 8.02 30.95
N GLU A 777 -19.61 8.03 29.64
CA GLU A 777 -20.60 7.16 29.03
C GLU A 777 -20.07 5.71 28.99
N LYS A 778 -21.01 4.74 29.15
CA LYS A 778 -20.62 3.34 29.01
C LYS A 778 -20.05 3.08 27.62
N PRO A 779 -18.90 2.43 27.50
CA PRO A 779 -18.30 2.19 26.18
C PRO A 779 -19.24 1.36 25.31
N LYS A 780 -19.51 1.86 24.13
CA LYS A 780 -20.04 1.03 23.04
C LYS A 780 -18.90 0.09 22.66
N THR A 781 -19.09 -1.21 22.90
CA THR A 781 -18.13 -2.28 22.65
C THR A 781 -17.49 -2.15 21.25
N ASN A 782 -16.30 -1.58 21.18
CA ASN A 782 -15.46 -1.57 19.98
C ASN A 782 -14.14 -2.28 20.30
N ALA A 783 -13.84 -3.31 19.52
CA ALA A 783 -12.73 -4.24 19.71
C ALA A 783 -11.30 -3.64 19.55
N ASN A 784 -11.14 -2.32 19.51
CA ASN A 784 -9.87 -1.64 19.26
C ASN A 784 -9.43 -0.75 20.43
N GLN A 785 -9.71 -1.15 21.67
CA GLN A 785 -9.21 -0.40 22.84
C GLN A 785 -7.76 -0.77 23.14
N TYR A 786 -6.92 0.25 23.31
CA TYR A 786 -5.51 0.11 23.67
C TYR A 786 -5.33 -0.57 25.04
N MET A 787 -6.28 -0.31 25.97
CA MET A 787 -6.35 -0.94 27.29
C MET A 787 -7.80 -1.38 27.55
N PRO A 788 -8.01 -2.54 28.20
CA PRO A 788 -9.37 -2.92 28.61
C PRO A 788 -10.02 -1.82 29.46
N ASP A 789 -11.32 -1.55 29.26
CA ASP A 789 -12.06 -0.52 29.99
C ASP A 789 -11.94 -0.65 31.51
N SER A 790 -11.83 -1.89 32.00
CA SER A 790 -11.66 -2.19 33.43
C SER A 790 -10.31 -1.74 34.00
N LEU A 791 -9.32 -1.44 33.16
CA LEU A 791 -7.99 -1.00 33.57
C LEU A 791 -7.68 0.44 33.18
N SER A 792 -8.55 1.11 32.40
CA SER A 792 -8.35 2.49 32.00
C SER A 792 -8.71 3.46 33.11
N GLU A 793 -7.79 4.35 33.49
CA GLU A 793 -8.00 5.46 34.41
C GLU A 793 -8.64 6.68 33.74
N ALA A 794 -8.83 6.66 32.41
CA ALA A 794 -9.30 7.81 31.65
C ALA A 794 -10.64 8.36 32.17
N SER A 795 -11.59 7.49 32.52
CA SER A 795 -12.90 7.90 33.06
C SER A 795 -12.78 8.55 34.46
N ALA A 796 -11.91 8.01 35.33
CA ALA A 796 -11.66 8.57 36.66
C ALA A 796 -10.99 9.96 36.56
N ILE A 797 -9.97 10.08 35.67
CA ILE A 797 -9.28 11.34 35.40
C ILE A 797 -10.25 12.38 34.83
N ALA A 798 -11.08 11.99 33.86
CA ALA A 798 -12.07 12.87 33.24
C ALA A 798 -13.10 13.38 34.31
N ARG A 799 -13.57 12.48 35.17
CA ARG A 799 -14.51 12.82 36.27
C ARG A 799 -13.90 13.81 37.26
N GLY A 800 -12.64 13.60 37.66
CA GLY A 800 -11.91 14.52 38.52
C GLY A 800 -11.79 15.91 37.92
N GLN A 801 -11.35 15.99 36.63
CA GLN A 801 -11.22 17.26 35.92
C GLN A 801 -12.55 17.98 35.72
N LEU A 802 -13.63 17.27 35.43
CA LEU A 802 -14.97 17.84 35.30
C LEU A 802 -15.52 18.32 36.65
N THR A 803 -15.23 17.65 37.75
CA THR A 803 -15.62 18.05 39.12
C THR A 803 -15.01 19.41 39.49
N ASP A 804 -13.71 19.58 39.25
CA ASP A 804 -13.03 20.86 39.51
C ASP A 804 -13.55 21.96 38.57
N LEU A 805 -13.70 21.66 37.29
CA LEU A 805 -14.19 22.61 36.29
C LEU A 805 -15.62 23.07 36.62
N ARG A 806 -16.48 22.17 37.04
CA ARG A 806 -17.87 22.48 37.44
C ARG A 806 -17.93 23.54 38.51
N ARG A 807 -17.06 23.44 39.56
CA ARG A 807 -16.93 24.43 40.62
C ARG A 807 -16.48 25.79 40.08
N ASP A 808 -15.47 25.80 39.22
CA ASP A 808 -14.93 27.03 38.63
C ASP A 808 -15.97 27.71 37.71
N LEU A 809 -16.78 26.94 36.96
CA LEU A 809 -17.85 27.46 36.10
C LEU A 809 -18.99 28.13 36.92
N VAL A 810 -19.33 27.59 38.08
CA VAL A 810 -20.33 28.21 38.99
C VAL A 810 -19.85 29.60 39.43
N ASN A 811 -18.58 29.67 39.85
CA ASN A 811 -17.98 30.95 40.27
C ASN A 811 -17.91 31.98 39.12
N ALA A 812 -17.49 31.53 37.95
CA ALA A 812 -17.42 32.39 36.76
C ALA A 812 -18.81 32.87 36.28
N ALA A 813 -19.83 32.01 36.32
CA ALA A 813 -21.22 32.38 36.02
C ALA A 813 -21.79 33.41 36.96
N SER A 814 -21.45 33.30 38.26
CA SER A 814 -21.90 34.29 39.30
C SER A 814 -21.24 35.65 39.08
N ALA A 815 -20.01 35.69 38.58
CA ALA A 815 -19.26 36.92 38.32
C ALA A 815 -19.52 37.50 36.91
N SER A 816 -20.36 36.91 36.10
CA SER A 816 -20.57 37.25 34.70
C SER A 816 -22.04 37.57 34.39
N GLY A 817 -22.27 38.32 33.31
CA GLY A 817 -23.61 38.62 32.75
C GLY A 817 -23.74 38.22 31.28
N GLY A 818 -24.95 38.28 30.75
CA GLY A 818 -25.24 38.07 29.33
C GLY A 818 -24.80 36.71 28.80
N ILE A 819 -24.21 36.72 27.59
CA ILE A 819 -23.81 35.51 26.88
C ILE A 819 -22.74 34.69 27.65
N TYR A 820 -21.89 35.33 28.42
CA TYR A 820 -20.84 34.68 29.18
C TYR A 820 -21.43 33.83 30.34
N ARG A 821 -22.37 34.43 31.11
CA ARG A 821 -23.10 33.68 32.13
C ARG A 821 -23.85 32.50 31.53
N SER A 822 -24.56 32.71 30.41
CA SER A 822 -25.29 31.66 29.73
C SER A 822 -24.34 30.53 29.25
N HIS A 823 -23.16 30.90 28.75
CA HIS A 823 -22.13 29.94 28.31
C HIS A 823 -21.65 29.05 29.47
N TYR A 824 -21.25 29.66 30.61
CA TYR A 824 -20.77 28.90 31.75
C TYR A 824 -21.85 28.01 32.37
N LEU A 825 -23.11 28.50 32.46
CA LEU A 825 -24.21 27.69 32.93
C LEU A 825 -24.55 26.53 32.01
N ASN A 826 -24.43 26.72 30.66
CA ASN A 826 -24.62 25.65 29.71
C ASN A 826 -23.55 24.57 29.85
N LEU A 827 -22.27 24.94 30.02
CA LEU A 827 -21.18 23.97 30.24
C LEU A 827 -21.37 23.21 31.55
N LYS A 828 -21.80 23.91 32.62
CA LYS A 828 -22.14 23.27 33.89
C LYS A 828 -23.27 22.24 33.70
N ALA A 829 -24.32 22.61 32.98
CA ALA A 829 -25.45 21.70 32.74
C ALA A 829 -25.02 20.43 31.98
N LEU A 830 -24.12 20.55 30.98
CA LEU A 830 -23.55 19.39 30.27
C LEU A 830 -22.78 18.45 31.21
N ILE A 831 -22.04 19.02 32.16
CA ILE A 831 -21.31 18.24 33.15
C ILE A 831 -22.30 17.56 34.12
N ASP A 832 -23.33 18.28 34.61
CA ASP A 832 -24.34 17.73 35.50
C ASP A 832 -25.06 16.54 34.83
N THR A 833 -25.51 16.71 33.58
CA THR A 833 -26.16 15.63 32.81
C THR A 833 -25.27 14.40 32.70
N ALA A 834 -23.97 14.60 32.44
CA ALA A 834 -23.02 13.48 32.32
C ALA A 834 -22.77 12.78 33.68
N PHE A 835 -22.88 13.50 34.79
CA PHE A 835 -22.75 12.89 36.13
C PHE A 835 -24.01 12.14 36.56
N GLU A 836 -25.18 12.54 36.09
CA GLU A 836 -26.48 11.89 36.35
C GLU A 836 -26.73 10.67 35.45
N ALA A 837 -26.10 10.61 34.25
CA ALA A 837 -26.22 9.46 33.39
C ALA A 837 -25.56 8.22 34.03
N LYS A 838 -26.39 7.19 34.34
CA LYS A 838 -25.98 5.95 35.03
C LYS A 838 -25.43 4.92 34.02
#